data_0d67ce501f2f4c87d058fe858f5cc66f
#
_entry.id   0d67ce501f2f4c87d058fe858f5cc66f
#
_cell.length_a   1.000
_cell.length_b   1.000
_cell.length_c   1.000
_cell.angle_alpha   90.00
_cell.angle_beta   90.00
_cell.angle_gamma   90.00
#
_symmetry.space_group_name_H-M   'P 1'
#
loop_
_entity.id
_entity.type
_entity.pdbx_description
1 polymer ?
#
loop_
_entity_poly.entity_id
_entity_poly.type
_entity_poly.pdbx_seq_one_letter_code
_entity_poly.pdbx_strand_id
1 'polypeptide(L)'
;MALFQISEPGESHAKEACTTGAVGIDLGTTNSLIAIVLGDGKPHALAIDEGSTLLPSAVHYGSGGGPGSVVVGGAARRLAAEFPRDTVVSVKRFMGRSSADPETRRLSPYRFAEGESGVVRFVVDGGRVVNPVEVSAEILRALRTRAEERLGIKVHQAVITVPAYFDDAQRQATKEAGRLAGLEVLRLLNEPTAAALAYGLDKRSEGKFAVYDLGGGTFDISILQLQAGVFEVKAVGGDSALGGDDFDRALAEILLGNQPRTPHKIREAIDAAKQAKEDLTRVEVTEAMGKRVTQSQLESAIRPLIEKTGGPSRRALRDAGVPEGKGLDGVILVGGSTRVPAVRRYVRELFGMEPLADIDPDEVVALGAAVQADLLTAESPQHDVLLLDVTPLSLGLETMGGLVEKLILRNTTIPVRATQEFTTFADGQSGMDIHVLQGERELVPDNRSLAKFTLSGIPPLPAGLARVAVTFQVDADGILSVTAREQLTGVSQTITVKPSHGLTDEEIERMLLASIEHAEEDVQARLLIDNRVEAQRILKAVEKQIDSNGDLLSGEERAEIESAVADLRAAAGGSDHHAIKSHIERLDKVSADFAKRVMDRGIERALKGHSIGEFDKGELSPHAQKAYSALRDE
;
A
#
# COMPACT_ATOMS: atom_id res chain seq x y z
N MET A 1 15.27 47.03 25.24
CA MET A 1 14.18 47.39 26.17
C MET A 1 12.90 46.85 25.55
N ALA A 2 12.43 45.71 26.02
CA ALA A 2 11.16 45.12 25.61
C ALA A 2 10.07 45.75 26.50
N LEU A 3 9.14 46.46 25.88
CA LEU A 3 7.95 47.00 26.55
C LEU A 3 6.98 45.85 26.78
N PHE A 4 6.75 45.50 28.03
CA PHE A 4 5.63 44.66 28.43
C PHE A 4 4.34 45.45 28.25
N GLN A 5 3.47 45.02 27.36
CA GLN A 5 2.07 45.48 27.32
C GLN A 5 1.32 44.85 28.49
N ILE A 6 0.91 45.67 29.44
CA ILE A 6 0.02 45.30 30.54
C ILE A 6 -1.41 45.44 29.98
N SER A 7 -2.15 44.33 29.84
CA SER A 7 -3.55 44.33 29.46
C SER A 7 -4.44 44.66 30.67
N GLU A 8 -5.45 45.50 30.48
CA GLU A 8 -6.42 45.85 31.51
C GLU A 8 -7.33 44.64 31.87
N PRO A 9 -7.79 44.52 33.11
CA PRO A 9 -8.68 43.42 33.54
C PRO A 9 -10.06 43.56 32.87
N GLY A 10 -10.36 42.73 31.90
CA GLY A 10 -11.67 42.69 31.21
C GLY A 10 -11.60 42.45 29.69
N GLU A 11 -10.43 42.56 29.08
CA GLU A 11 -10.21 42.27 27.66
C GLU A 11 -9.07 41.29 27.49
N SER A 12 -9.33 40.04 27.71
CA SER A 12 -8.50 38.97 27.11
C SER A 12 -9.26 37.67 27.07
N HIS A 13 -9.87 37.39 25.93
CA HIS A 13 -9.71 36.03 25.46
C HIS A 13 -8.21 35.87 25.18
N ALA A 14 -7.50 35.26 26.09
CA ALA A 14 -6.13 34.86 25.84
C ALA A 14 -6.14 34.02 24.57
N LYS A 15 -5.52 34.50 23.49
CA LYS A 15 -5.18 33.67 22.35
C LYS A 15 -4.26 32.60 22.93
N GLU A 16 -4.76 31.39 23.11
CA GLU A 16 -3.95 30.25 23.46
C GLU A 16 -2.84 30.16 22.42
N ALA A 17 -1.61 30.41 22.82
CA ALA A 17 -0.48 30.43 21.90
C ALA A 17 -0.27 29.03 21.36
N CYS A 18 -0.43 28.85 20.06
CA CYS A 18 -0.05 27.64 19.38
C CYS A 18 1.48 27.48 19.42
N THR A 19 1.97 26.32 19.81
CA THR A 19 3.40 26.10 20.02
C THR A 19 4.19 25.94 18.73
N THR A 20 3.64 25.34 17.68
CA THR A 20 4.41 24.99 16.47
C THR A 20 3.77 25.39 15.13
N GLY A 21 2.47 25.68 15.05
CA GLY A 21 1.76 25.95 13.79
C GLY A 21 1.59 24.72 12.86
N ALA A 22 2.01 23.54 13.29
CA ALA A 22 1.79 22.27 12.59
C ALA A 22 0.42 21.71 12.95
N VAL A 23 -0.26 21.09 11.97
CA VAL A 23 -1.63 20.59 12.14
C VAL A 23 -1.74 19.12 11.79
N GLY A 24 -2.72 18.45 12.39
CA GLY A 24 -3.19 17.14 11.97
C GLY A 24 -4.41 17.27 11.09
N ILE A 25 -4.44 16.58 9.98
CA ILE A 25 -5.56 16.59 9.04
C ILE A 25 -6.04 15.15 8.80
N ASP A 26 -7.31 14.91 9.04
CA ASP A 26 -8.00 13.73 8.54
C ASP A 26 -8.70 14.10 7.21
N LEU A 27 -8.18 13.54 6.11
CA LEU A 27 -8.79 13.67 4.78
C LEU A 27 -9.75 12.51 4.56
N GLY A 28 -10.95 12.62 5.11
CA GLY A 28 -11.96 11.55 5.07
C GLY A 28 -12.76 11.47 3.76
N THR A 29 -13.39 10.32 3.51
CA THR A 29 -14.26 10.11 2.33
C THR A 29 -15.48 11.03 2.35
N THR A 30 -16.15 11.13 3.50
CA THR A 30 -17.39 11.91 3.66
C THR A 30 -17.16 13.28 4.25
N ASN A 31 -16.35 13.35 5.30
CA ASN A 31 -15.97 14.58 5.99
C ASN A 31 -14.46 14.60 6.19
N SER A 32 -13.89 15.78 6.21
CA SER A 32 -12.48 16.03 6.54
C SER A 32 -12.40 16.95 7.74
N LEU A 33 -11.35 16.78 8.55
CA LEU A 33 -11.14 17.55 9.78
C LEU A 33 -9.71 18.07 9.86
N ILE A 34 -9.56 19.13 10.63
CA ILE A 34 -8.24 19.66 10.99
C ILE A 34 -8.18 19.88 12.50
N ALA A 35 -7.08 19.48 13.10
CA ALA A 35 -6.84 19.59 14.53
C ALA A 35 -5.43 20.16 14.79
N ILE A 36 -5.23 20.72 15.97
CA ILE A 36 -3.95 21.30 16.39
C ILE A 36 -3.75 21.07 17.89
N VAL A 37 -2.50 20.95 18.32
CA VAL A 37 -2.16 20.97 19.75
C VAL A 37 -2.00 22.43 20.17
N LEU A 38 -2.73 22.82 21.21
CA LEU A 38 -2.67 24.17 21.76
C LEU A 38 -1.69 24.25 22.95
N GLY A 39 -1.56 25.43 23.54
CA GLY A 39 -0.65 25.70 24.64
C GLY A 39 -0.93 24.90 25.93
N ASP A 40 -2.08 24.23 26.03
CA ASP A 40 -2.43 23.30 27.11
C ASP A 40 -1.84 21.88 26.89
N GLY A 41 -1.15 21.66 25.76
CA GLY A 41 -0.57 20.36 25.38
C GLY A 41 -1.61 19.33 24.94
N LYS A 42 -2.86 19.75 24.66
CA LYS A 42 -3.93 18.87 24.20
C LYS A 42 -4.28 19.10 22.75
N PRO A 43 -4.64 18.06 22.00
CA PRO A 43 -5.14 18.21 20.64
C PRO A 43 -6.60 18.70 20.65
N HIS A 44 -6.90 19.65 19.78
CA HIS A 44 -8.22 20.25 19.62
C HIS A 44 -8.64 20.24 18.15
N ALA A 45 -9.81 19.69 17.84
CA ALA A 45 -10.42 19.82 16.54
C ALA A 45 -10.94 21.25 16.31
N LEU A 46 -10.68 21.81 15.13
CA LEU A 46 -11.07 23.18 14.83
C LEU A 46 -12.46 23.24 14.19
N ALA A 47 -13.35 24.06 14.76
CA ALA A 47 -14.65 24.35 14.15
C ALA A 47 -14.45 25.31 12.96
N ILE A 48 -14.63 24.80 11.74
CA ILE A 48 -14.24 25.45 10.49
C ILE A 48 -15.33 25.52 9.42
N ASP A 49 -16.45 24.82 9.59
CA ASP A 49 -17.55 24.86 8.61
C ASP A 49 -18.88 25.13 9.33
N GLU A 50 -19.37 26.40 9.25
CA GLU A 50 -20.62 26.84 9.91
C GLU A 50 -20.68 26.47 11.41
N GLY A 51 -19.53 26.49 12.10
CA GLY A 51 -19.39 26.12 13.52
C GLY A 51 -19.19 24.64 13.79
N SER A 52 -19.21 23.79 12.76
CA SER A 52 -18.89 22.36 12.83
C SER A 52 -17.37 22.12 12.72
N THR A 53 -16.86 21.10 13.40
CA THR A 53 -15.51 20.56 13.21
C THR A 53 -15.39 19.76 11.91
N LEU A 54 -16.52 19.26 11.38
CA LEU A 54 -16.61 18.45 10.18
C LEU A 54 -16.77 19.33 8.94
N LEU A 55 -15.80 19.26 8.02
CA LEU A 55 -15.91 19.82 6.67
C LEU A 55 -16.37 18.72 5.71
N PRO A 56 -17.57 18.76 5.13
CA PRO A 56 -17.96 17.80 4.10
C PRO A 56 -16.94 17.75 2.96
N SER A 57 -16.45 16.55 2.61
CA SER A 57 -15.50 16.30 1.51
C SER A 57 -16.22 16.42 0.15
N ALA A 58 -16.69 17.62 -0.14
CA ALA A 58 -17.45 17.99 -1.33
C ALA A 58 -16.87 19.25 -1.98
N VAL A 59 -16.71 19.20 -3.31
CA VAL A 59 -16.21 20.32 -4.11
C VAL A 59 -17.13 20.54 -5.30
N HIS A 60 -17.70 21.73 -5.41
CA HIS A 60 -18.53 22.16 -6.53
C HIS A 60 -17.74 23.11 -7.46
N TYR A 61 -17.81 22.81 -8.73
CA TYR A 61 -17.23 23.61 -9.81
C TYR A 61 -18.34 24.31 -10.58
N GLY A 62 -18.56 25.61 -10.32
CA GLY A 62 -19.64 26.39 -10.95
C GLY A 62 -19.26 27.02 -12.29
N SER A 63 -20.27 27.54 -12.99
CA SER A 63 -20.14 28.20 -14.30
C SER A 63 -19.24 29.41 -14.24
N GLY A 64 -18.14 29.42 -15.01
CA GLY A 64 -17.34 30.62 -15.20
C GLY A 64 -15.84 30.53 -14.99
N GLY A 65 -15.29 29.40 -14.57
CA GLY A 65 -13.85 29.04 -14.64
C GLY A 65 -12.84 29.99 -14.00
N GLY A 66 -13.28 30.96 -13.21
CA GLY A 66 -12.39 31.87 -12.48
C GLY A 66 -12.03 31.35 -11.09
N PRO A 67 -11.01 31.93 -10.41
CA PRO A 67 -10.59 31.51 -9.07
C PRO A 67 -11.67 31.58 -7.98
N GLY A 68 -12.85 32.15 -8.26
CA GLY A 68 -14.00 32.25 -7.34
C GLY A 68 -15.10 31.22 -7.59
N SER A 69 -14.95 30.32 -8.56
CA SER A 69 -15.99 29.39 -8.97
C SER A 69 -15.92 28.02 -8.27
N VAL A 70 -14.98 27.82 -7.34
CA VAL A 70 -14.86 26.58 -6.57
C VAL A 70 -15.44 26.78 -5.18
N VAL A 71 -16.44 25.96 -4.82
CA VAL A 71 -17.08 25.96 -3.51
C VAL A 71 -16.76 24.66 -2.80
N VAL A 72 -16.40 24.70 -1.51
CA VAL A 72 -15.97 23.52 -0.74
C VAL A 72 -16.78 23.42 0.56
N GLY A 73 -17.07 22.19 0.99
CA GLY A 73 -17.70 21.90 2.28
C GLY A 73 -19.21 21.85 2.20
N GLY A 74 -19.89 22.26 3.28
CA GLY A 74 -21.35 22.22 3.41
C GLY A 74 -22.10 22.92 2.30
N ALA A 75 -21.60 24.08 1.83
CA ALA A 75 -22.17 24.80 0.70
C ALA A 75 -22.12 23.99 -0.59
N ALA A 76 -20.98 23.34 -0.89
CA ALA A 76 -20.86 22.45 -2.05
C ALA A 76 -21.79 21.24 -1.93
N ARG A 77 -21.89 20.65 -0.73
CA ARG A 77 -22.75 19.51 -0.48
C ARG A 77 -24.22 19.80 -0.79
N ARG A 78 -24.72 21.00 -0.43
CA ARG A 78 -26.08 21.44 -0.76
C ARG A 78 -26.34 21.53 -2.27
N LEU A 79 -25.33 21.87 -3.05
CA LEU A 79 -25.40 21.96 -4.52
C LEU A 79 -25.35 20.58 -5.22
N ALA A 80 -24.93 19.52 -4.52
CA ALA A 80 -24.74 18.19 -5.13
C ALA A 80 -26.04 17.58 -5.68
N ALA A 81 -27.20 17.90 -5.10
CA ALA A 81 -28.50 17.42 -5.58
C ALA A 81 -28.93 18.11 -6.89
N GLU A 82 -28.64 19.41 -7.01
CA GLU A 82 -28.99 20.22 -8.19
C GLU A 82 -27.96 20.04 -9.32
N PHE A 83 -26.67 19.99 -8.97
CA PHE A 83 -25.54 19.88 -9.89
C PHE A 83 -24.71 18.60 -9.63
N PRO A 84 -25.28 17.39 -9.78
CA PRO A 84 -24.60 16.14 -9.38
C PRO A 84 -23.36 15.80 -10.22
N ARG A 85 -23.25 16.38 -11.44
CA ARG A 85 -22.09 16.15 -12.32
C ARG A 85 -20.94 17.11 -12.07
N ASP A 86 -21.25 18.28 -11.50
CA ASP A 86 -20.30 19.37 -11.28
C ASP A 86 -19.90 19.48 -9.81
N THR A 87 -20.49 18.65 -8.95
CA THR A 87 -20.16 18.56 -7.52
C THR A 87 -19.55 17.21 -7.21
N VAL A 88 -18.24 17.19 -7.03
CA VAL A 88 -17.49 15.98 -6.69
C VAL A 88 -17.60 15.72 -5.18
N VAL A 89 -18.10 14.55 -4.81
CA VAL A 89 -18.19 14.06 -3.42
C VAL A 89 -17.45 12.73 -3.30
N SER A 90 -17.05 12.35 -2.08
CA SER A 90 -16.37 11.08 -1.80
C SER A 90 -15.13 10.85 -2.68
N VAL A 91 -14.37 11.92 -2.95
CA VAL A 91 -13.22 11.90 -3.89
C VAL A 91 -12.14 10.92 -3.49
N LYS A 92 -11.99 10.63 -2.19
CA LYS A 92 -11.01 9.67 -1.66
C LYS A 92 -11.14 8.28 -2.29
N ARG A 93 -12.36 7.87 -2.67
CA ARG A 93 -12.64 6.61 -3.37
C ARG A 93 -12.07 6.55 -4.80
N PHE A 94 -11.65 7.68 -5.36
CA PHE A 94 -11.09 7.77 -6.72
C PHE A 94 -9.58 8.02 -6.72
N MET A 95 -8.99 8.24 -5.55
CA MET A 95 -7.54 8.46 -5.41
C MET A 95 -6.76 7.23 -5.88
N GLY A 96 -5.79 7.44 -6.76
CA GLY A 96 -4.96 6.39 -7.31
C GLY A 96 -5.68 5.38 -8.23
N ARG A 97 -6.97 5.56 -8.56
CA ARG A 97 -7.74 4.59 -9.37
C ARG A 97 -7.70 4.86 -10.87
N SER A 98 -8.01 3.80 -11.63
CA SER A 98 -8.17 3.85 -13.08
C SER A 98 -9.60 4.20 -13.49
N SER A 99 -9.73 4.95 -14.60
CA SER A 99 -11.03 5.17 -15.26
C SER A 99 -11.61 3.90 -15.91
N ALA A 100 -10.79 2.86 -16.11
CA ALA A 100 -11.21 1.57 -16.64
C ALA A 100 -11.80 0.63 -15.56
N ASP A 101 -11.56 0.92 -14.29
CA ASP A 101 -12.07 0.16 -13.16
C ASP A 101 -13.62 0.19 -13.14
N PRO A 102 -14.32 -0.98 -13.14
CA PRO A 102 -15.79 -1.07 -13.11
C PRO A 102 -16.40 -0.37 -11.89
N GLU A 103 -15.76 -0.45 -10.72
CA GLU A 103 -16.19 0.20 -9.49
C GLU A 103 -16.14 1.73 -9.61
N THR A 104 -15.09 2.28 -10.23
CA THR A 104 -14.99 3.72 -10.53
C THR A 104 -16.22 4.22 -11.28
N ARG A 105 -16.71 3.46 -12.27
CA ARG A 105 -17.89 3.82 -13.06
C ARG A 105 -19.20 3.62 -12.28
N ARG A 106 -19.28 2.60 -11.45
CA ARG A 106 -20.48 2.29 -10.64
C ARG A 106 -20.74 3.33 -9.55
N LEU A 107 -19.67 3.93 -9.03
CA LEU A 107 -19.73 4.79 -7.84
C LEU A 107 -20.27 6.21 -8.10
N SER A 108 -20.48 6.64 -9.36
CA SER A 108 -20.67 8.08 -9.58
C SER A 108 -21.59 8.49 -10.74
N PRO A 109 -22.25 9.67 -10.63
CA PRO A 109 -22.97 10.30 -11.72
C PRO A 109 -22.05 11.05 -12.70
N TYR A 110 -20.71 11.03 -12.48
CA TYR A 110 -19.74 11.87 -13.16
C TYR A 110 -19.51 11.47 -14.62
N ARG A 111 -19.07 12.44 -15.42
CA ARG A 111 -18.48 12.18 -16.73
C ARG A 111 -16.98 12.05 -16.57
N PHE A 112 -16.42 10.98 -17.11
CA PHE A 112 -14.97 10.78 -17.13
C PHE A 112 -14.40 11.22 -18.47
N ALA A 113 -13.28 11.95 -18.43
CA ALA A 113 -12.55 12.31 -19.63
C ALA A 113 -11.87 11.06 -20.21
N GLU A 114 -12.00 10.87 -21.54
CA GLU A 114 -11.23 9.85 -22.26
C GLU A 114 -9.77 10.27 -22.40
N GLY A 115 -8.83 9.33 -22.29
CA GLY A 115 -7.40 9.61 -22.47
C GLY A 115 -6.50 8.43 -22.11
N GLU A 116 -5.29 8.45 -22.66
CA GLU A 116 -4.30 7.36 -22.56
C GLU A 116 -3.72 7.15 -21.16
N SER A 117 -3.88 8.10 -20.24
CA SER A 117 -3.20 8.06 -18.92
C SER A 117 -3.81 7.07 -17.92
N GLY A 118 -4.97 6.47 -18.22
CA GLY A 118 -5.65 5.53 -17.32
C GLY A 118 -6.17 6.12 -15.99
N VAL A 119 -5.67 7.26 -15.55
CA VAL A 119 -6.05 7.92 -14.29
C VAL A 119 -7.44 8.54 -14.41
N VAL A 120 -8.24 8.45 -13.33
CA VAL A 120 -9.56 9.09 -13.25
C VAL A 120 -9.45 10.60 -13.46
N ARG A 121 -10.25 11.12 -14.38
CA ARG A 121 -10.42 12.56 -14.62
C ARG A 121 -11.90 12.88 -14.79
N PHE A 122 -12.41 13.78 -13.97
CA PHE A 122 -13.79 14.24 -14.02
C PHE A 122 -13.92 15.38 -15.02
N VAL A 123 -14.97 15.35 -15.84
CA VAL A 123 -15.38 16.47 -16.67
C VAL A 123 -16.49 17.20 -15.92
N VAL A 124 -16.17 18.39 -15.43
CA VAL A 124 -17.07 19.27 -14.68
C VAL A 124 -17.49 20.47 -15.54
N ASP A 125 -18.24 21.41 -14.98
CA ASP A 125 -18.82 22.54 -15.68
C ASP A 125 -17.88 23.23 -16.68
N GLY A 126 -18.44 23.66 -17.82
CA GLY A 126 -17.70 24.30 -18.91
C GLY A 126 -16.69 23.38 -19.63
N GLY A 127 -16.70 22.07 -19.36
CA GLY A 127 -15.76 21.10 -19.94
C GLY A 127 -14.38 21.12 -19.24
N ARG A 128 -14.26 21.75 -18.08
CA ARG A 128 -13.06 21.70 -17.24
C ARG A 128 -12.82 20.25 -16.82
N VAL A 129 -11.56 19.81 -16.93
CA VAL A 129 -11.12 18.49 -16.50
C VAL A 129 -10.34 18.64 -15.21
N VAL A 130 -10.75 17.88 -14.17
CA VAL A 130 -10.08 17.83 -12.87
C VAL A 130 -9.83 16.39 -12.47
N ASN A 131 -8.76 16.14 -11.73
CA ASN A 131 -8.41 14.81 -11.22
C ASN A 131 -8.65 14.72 -9.69
N PRO A 132 -8.67 13.51 -9.10
CA PRO A 132 -8.90 13.33 -7.67
C PRO A 132 -7.89 14.07 -6.78
N VAL A 133 -6.63 14.21 -7.22
CA VAL A 133 -5.58 14.93 -6.48
C VAL A 133 -5.90 16.42 -6.40
N GLU A 134 -6.33 17.04 -7.52
CA GLU A 134 -6.75 18.43 -7.56
C GLU A 134 -7.98 18.69 -6.69
N VAL A 135 -8.99 17.80 -6.75
CA VAL A 135 -10.19 17.91 -5.91
C VAL A 135 -9.84 17.79 -4.42
N SER A 136 -8.98 16.85 -4.06
CA SER A 136 -8.50 16.70 -2.67
C SER A 136 -7.68 17.91 -2.22
N ALA A 137 -6.89 18.50 -3.11
CA ALA A 137 -6.14 19.73 -2.82
C ALA A 137 -7.07 20.92 -2.52
N GLU A 138 -8.23 21.02 -3.18
CA GLU A 138 -9.23 22.07 -2.85
C GLU A 138 -9.78 21.89 -1.43
N ILE A 139 -10.06 20.64 -1.01
CA ILE A 139 -10.50 20.33 0.35
C ILE A 139 -9.43 20.73 1.37
N LEU A 140 -8.18 20.28 1.14
CA LEU A 140 -7.05 20.59 2.03
C LEU A 140 -6.75 22.09 2.09
N ARG A 141 -6.89 22.81 0.98
CA ARG A 141 -6.73 24.26 0.92
C ARG A 141 -7.82 24.97 1.72
N ALA A 142 -9.06 24.50 1.63
CA ALA A 142 -10.17 25.04 2.42
C ALA A 142 -9.95 24.83 3.91
N LEU A 143 -9.52 23.62 4.33
CA LEU A 143 -9.15 23.32 5.72
C LEU A 143 -8.06 24.27 6.22
N ARG A 144 -6.96 24.38 5.46
CA ARG A 144 -5.85 25.27 5.80
C ARG A 144 -6.28 26.71 5.96
N THR A 145 -6.97 27.26 4.94
CA THR A 145 -7.37 28.68 4.95
C THR A 145 -8.28 28.99 6.13
N ARG A 146 -9.28 28.13 6.39
CA ARG A 146 -10.21 28.32 7.51
C ARG A 146 -9.52 28.15 8.87
N ALA A 147 -8.54 27.23 8.98
CA ALA A 147 -7.73 27.10 10.17
C ALA A 147 -6.86 28.35 10.40
N GLU A 148 -6.21 28.89 9.37
CA GLU A 148 -5.46 30.16 9.43
C GLU A 148 -6.34 31.32 9.91
N GLU A 149 -7.57 31.43 9.38
CA GLU A 149 -8.54 32.44 9.79
C GLU A 149 -8.95 32.28 11.27
N ARG A 150 -9.16 31.03 11.70
CA ARG A 150 -9.58 30.71 13.08
C ARG A 150 -8.47 30.96 14.10
N LEU A 151 -7.24 30.55 13.77
CA LEU A 151 -6.08 30.63 14.67
C LEU A 151 -5.39 31.99 14.61
N GLY A 152 -5.53 32.72 13.50
CA GLY A 152 -4.79 33.97 13.26
C GLY A 152 -3.30 33.78 12.99
N ILE A 153 -2.87 32.55 12.63
CA ILE A 153 -1.49 32.20 12.28
C ILE A 153 -1.46 31.52 10.91
N LYS A 154 -0.26 31.44 10.31
CA LYS A 154 -0.06 30.68 9.07
C LYS A 154 0.13 29.20 9.35
N VAL A 155 -0.52 28.35 8.55
CA VAL A 155 -0.41 26.90 8.61
C VAL A 155 0.38 26.43 7.39
N HIS A 156 1.59 25.95 7.62
CA HIS A 156 2.49 25.49 6.55
C HIS A 156 2.76 23.99 6.60
N GLN A 157 2.71 23.39 7.79
CA GLN A 157 3.11 22.01 8.04
C GLN A 157 1.92 21.18 8.48
N ALA A 158 1.83 19.96 7.98
CA ALA A 158 0.73 19.05 8.32
C ALA A 158 1.18 17.59 8.37
N VAL A 159 0.58 16.83 9.29
CA VAL A 159 0.44 15.38 9.21
C VAL A 159 -0.93 15.09 8.61
N ILE A 160 -0.97 14.33 7.52
CA ILE A 160 -2.22 13.97 6.84
C ILE A 160 -2.45 12.46 7.03
N THR A 161 -3.68 12.07 7.40
CA THR A 161 -3.99 10.66 7.60
C THR A 161 -4.43 9.97 6.32
N VAL A 162 -4.12 8.68 6.27
CA VAL A 162 -4.49 7.77 5.19
C VAL A 162 -4.98 6.44 5.77
N PRO A 163 -5.89 5.72 5.11
CA PRO A 163 -6.23 4.35 5.48
C PRO A 163 -4.98 3.45 5.51
N ALA A 164 -4.95 2.49 6.43
CA ALA A 164 -3.83 1.55 6.54
C ALA A 164 -3.62 0.74 5.25
N TYR A 165 -4.70 0.52 4.51
CA TYR A 165 -4.75 -0.21 3.24
C TYR A 165 -4.34 0.61 2.01
N PHE A 166 -4.14 1.93 2.15
CA PHE A 166 -3.70 2.71 1.00
C PHE A 166 -2.39 2.17 0.45
N ASP A 167 -2.41 1.88 -0.84
CA ASP A 167 -1.22 1.51 -1.57
C ASP A 167 -0.32 2.74 -1.86
N ASP A 168 0.84 2.47 -2.44
CA ASP A 168 1.84 3.48 -2.75
C ASP A 168 1.29 4.60 -3.66
N ALA A 169 0.43 4.27 -4.65
CA ALA A 169 -0.18 5.27 -5.53
C ALA A 169 -1.12 6.22 -4.80
N GLN A 170 -1.95 5.68 -3.92
CA GLN A 170 -2.91 6.43 -3.13
C GLN A 170 -2.20 7.33 -2.10
N ARG A 171 -1.13 6.82 -1.49
CA ARG A 171 -0.27 7.58 -0.56
C ARG A 171 0.43 8.73 -1.28
N GLN A 172 1.05 8.47 -2.43
CA GLN A 172 1.69 9.50 -3.23
C GLN A 172 0.69 10.56 -3.71
N ALA A 173 -0.50 10.16 -4.17
CA ALA A 173 -1.57 11.06 -4.57
C ALA A 173 -2.02 11.96 -3.41
N THR A 174 -2.11 11.43 -2.19
CA THR A 174 -2.46 12.21 -0.98
C THR A 174 -1.36 13.21 -0.64
N LYS A 175 -0.09 12.81 -0.73
CA LYS A 175 1.06 13.69 -0.50
C LYS A 175 1.13 14.82 -1.53
N GLU A 176 0.84 14.52 -2.79
CA GLU A 176 0.75 15.52 -3.86
C GLU A 176 -0.42 16.50 -3.65
N ALA A 177 -1.59 16.02 -3.21
CA ALA A 177 -2.72 16.88 -2.87
C ALA A 177 -2.36 17.88 -1.75
N GLY A 178 -1.65 17.43 -0.71
CA GLY A 178 -1.12 18.29 0.35
C GLY A 178 -0.21 19.39 -0.19
N ARG A 179 0.73 19.03 -1.07
CA ARG A 179 1.65 20.00 -1.72
C ARG A 179 0.91 20.99 -2.59
N LEU A 180 -0.08 20.56 -3.39
CA LEU A 180 -0.91 21.44 -4.20
C LEU A 180 -1.78 22.37 -3.35
N ALA A 181 -2.14 21.96 -2.14
CA ALA A 181 -2.81 22.81 -1.17
C ALA A 181 -1.85 23.83 -0.49
N GLY A 182 -0.54 23.74 -0.76
CA GLY A 182 0.50 24.60 -0.17
C GLY A 182 0.88 24.19 1.24
N LEU A 183 0.75 22.89 1.58
CA LEU A 183 1.19 22.28 2.82
C LEU A 183 2.50 21.52 2.61
N GLU A 184 3.43 21.66 3.53
CA GLU A 184 4.53 20.76 3.71
C GLU A 184 4.01 19.53 4.49
N VAL A 185 3.91 18.39 3.80
CA VAL A 185 3.46 17.15 4.41
C VAL A 185 4.63 16.52 5.17
N LEU A 186 4.62 16.69 6.49
CA LEU A 186 5.65 16.16 7.39
C LEU A 186 5.65 14.63 7.38
N ARG A 187 4.44 14.04 7.40
CA ARG A 187 4.24 12.60 7.40
C ARG A 187 2.84 12.24 6.90
N LEU A 188 2.72 11.10 6.21
CA LEU A 188 1.46 10.39 6.08
C LEU A 188 1.33 9.41 7.24
N LEU A 189 0.24 9.52 7.99
CA LEU A 189 0.00 8.70 9.18
C LEU A 189 -1.20 7.80 8.95
N ASN A 190 -1.10 6.51 9.26
CA ASN A 190 -2.25 5.63 9.14
C ASN A 190 -3.34 5.98 10.15
N GLU A 191 -4.60 6.01 9.71
CA GLU A 191 -5.77 6.33 10.53
C GLU A 191 -5.85 5.53 11.83
N PRO A 192 -5.63 4.20 11.85
CA PRO A 192 -5.65 3.43 13.09
C PRO A 192 -4.52 3.82 14.07
N THR A 193 -3.36 4.18 13.54
CA THR A 193 -2.24 4.65 14.36
C THR A 193 -2.54 6.02 14.97
N ALA A 194 -3.13 6.92 14.18
CA ALA A 194 -3.60 8.22 14.67
C ALA A 194 -4.66 8.03 15.78
N ALA A 195 -5.65 7.17 15.57
CA ALA A 195 -6.66 6.87 16.59
C ALA A 195 -6.04 6.37 17.89
N ALA A 196 -5.06 5.47 17.82
CA ALA A 196 -4.35 4.96 18.98
C ALA A 196 -3.63 6.07 19.76
N LEU A 197 -2.98 7.01 19.07
CA LEU A 197 -2.35 8.18 19.70
C LEU A 197 -3.38 9.08 20.40
N ALA A 198 -4.53 9.33 19.78
CA ALA A 198 -5.58 10.16 20.39
C ALA A 198 -6.13 9.55 21.69
N TYR A 199 -6.23 8.23 21.78
CA TYR A 199 -6.62 7.54 23.02
C TYR A 199 -5.53 7.56 24.11
N GLY A 200 -4.37 8.16 23.83
CA GLY A 200 -3.29 8.25 24.80
C GLY A 200 -2.77 6.87 25.21
N LEU A 201 -2.78 5.92 24.27
CA LEU A 201 -2.24 4.59 24.53
C LEU A 201 -0.73 4.62 24.72
N ASP A 202 -0.07 5.69 24.26
CA ASP A 202 1.34 6.03 24.54
C ASP A 202 1.67 6.08 26.05
N LYS A 203 0.67 6.37 26.89
CA LYS A 203 0.78 6.40 28.36
C LYS A 203 0.66 5.02 29.03
N ARG A 204 0.32 3.98 28.26
CA ARG A 204 0.31 2.59 28.73
C ARG A 204 1.67 1.95 28.45
N SER A 205 2.10 1.02 29.31
CA SER A 205 3.37 0.32 29.12
C SER A 205 3.31 -0.79 28.05
N GLU A 206 2.17 -1.48 27.97
CA GLU A 206 1.98 -2.64 27.08
C GLU A 206 0.50 -2.82 26.76
N GLY A 207 0.21 -3.47 25.62
CA GLY A 207 -1.15 -3.91 25.26
C GLY A 207 -1.29 -4.26 23.79
N LYS A 208 -2.33 -5.05 23.47
CA LYS A 208 -2.76 -5.35 22.10
C LYS A 208 -4.14 -4.77 21.87
N PHE A 209 -4.30 -4.01 20.81
CA PHE A 209 -5.53 -3.32 20.49
C PHE A 209 -5.97 -3.62 19.08
N ALA A 210 -7.27 -3.79 18.87
CA ALA A 210 -7.87 -3.75 17.55
C ALA A 210 -8.45 -2.35 17.31
N VAL A 211 -8.15 -1.74 16.18
CA VAL A 211 -8.80 -0.52 15.68
C VAL A 211 -9.73 -0.92 14.56
N TYR A 212 -11.02 -0.78 14.79
CA TYR A 212 -12.10 -1.08 13.84
C TYR A 212 -12.62 0.24 13.31
N ASP A 213 -12.17 0.61 12.11
CA ASP A 213 -12.55 1.85 11.45
C ASP A 213 -13.57 1.56 10.36
N LEU A 214 -14.81 2.03 10.55
CA LEU A 214 -15.88 1.96 9.57
C LEU A 214 -16.36 3.37 9.25
N GLY A 215 -15.74 3.93 8.23
CA GLY A 215 -16.02 5.27 7.75
C GLY A 215 -17.23 5.35 6.82
N GLY A 216 -17.32 6.44 6.06
CA GLY A 216 -18.36 6.61 5.03
C GLY A 216 -18.14 5.74 3.81
N GLY A 217 -16.90 5.45 3.47
CA GLY A 217 -16.54 4.79 2.23
C GLY A 217 -15.64 3.58 2.33
N THR A 218 -14.96 3.41 3.46
CA THR A 218 -13.96 2.37 3.69
C THR A 218 -14.22 1.67 5.01
N PHE A 219 -13.81 0.43 5.08
CA PHE A 219 -13.66 -0.35 6.31
C PHE A 219 -12.20 -0.74 6.46
N ASP A 220 -11.59 -0.40 7.58
CA ASP A 220 -10.23 -0.76 7.94
C ASP A 220 -10.20 -1.46 9.30
N ILE A 221 -9.36 -2.49 9.43
CA ILE A 221 -9.07 -3.17 10.69
C ILE A 221 -7.56 -3.25 10.85
N SER A 222 -7.06 -2.82 11.99
CA SER A 222 -5.63 -2.93 12.34
C SER A 222 -5.47 -3.53 13.72
N ILE A 223 -4.50 -4.43 13.85
CA ILE A 223 -4.10 -4.98 15.14
C ILE A 223 -2.79 -4.33 15.52
N LEU A 224 -2.82 -3.58 16.62
CA LEU A 224 -1.70 -2.83 17.15
C LEU A 224 -1.14 -3.53 18.38
N GLN A 225 0.18 -3.55 18.52
CA GLN A 225 0.87 -3.91 19.73
C GLN A 225 1.60 -2.69 20.27
N LEU A 226 1.32 -2.36 21.52
CA LEU A 226 2.07 -1.36 22.29
C LEU A 226 3.06 -2.07 23.19
N GLN A 227 4.33 -1.64 23.15
CA GLN A 227 5.36 -2.13 24.04
C GLN A 227 6.40 -1.03 24.28
N ALA A 228 6.56 -0.61 25.53
CA ALA A 228 7.55 0.37 25.97
C ALA A 228 7.56 1.69 25.15
N GLY A 229 6.38 2.25 24.83
CA GLY A 229 6.26 3.49 24.04
C GLY A 229 6.36 3.28 22.51
N VAL A 230 6.55 2.05 22.05
CA VAL A 230 6.55 1.69 20.64
C VAL A 230 5.17 1.17 20.24
N PHE A 231 4.53 1.82 19.27
CA PHE A 231 3.35 1.31 18.60
C PHE A 231 3.76 0.54 17.35
N GLU A 232 3.54 -0.74 17.36
CA GLU A 232 3.79 -1.61 16.22
C GLU A 232 2.48 -2.13 15.64
N VAL A 233 2.22 -1.84 14.37
CA VAL A 233 1.13 -2.50 13.63
C VAL A 233 1.56 -3.94 13.34
N LYS A 234 0.78 -4.92 13.80
CA LYS A 234 1.07 -6.35 13.59
C LYS A 234 0.39 -6.90 12.35
N ALA A 235 -0.78 -6.42 12.06
CA ALA A 235 -1.53 -6.81 10.86
C ALA A 235 -2.57 -5.77 10.52
N VAL A 236 -2.88 -5.68 9.23
CA VAL A 236 -3.94 -4.84 8.69
C VAL A 236 -4.89 -5.64 7.83
N GLY A 237 -6.12 -5.18 7.69
CA GLY A 237 -7.16 -5.75 6.86
C GLY A 237 -8.24 -4.71 6.56
N GLY A 238 -9.07 -4.89 5.52
CA GLY A 238 -10.13 -3.93 5.23
C GLY A 238 -10.90 -4.20 3.94
N ASP A 239 -11.66 -3.18 3.53
CA ASP A 239 -12.45 -3.13 2.31
C ASP A 239 -12.68 -1.66 1.93
N SER A 240 -12.07 -1.18 0.85
CA SER A 240 -12.14 0.22 0.40
C SER A 240 -13.43 0.59 -0.33
N ALA A 241 -14.32 -0.37 -0.51
CA ALA A 241 -15.63 -0.16 -1.14
C ALA A 241 -16.79 -0.43 -0.18
N LEU A 242 -16.53 -0.55 1.12
CA LEU A 242 -17.51 -0.84 2.16
C LEU A 242 -17.55 0.28 3.21
N GLY A 243 -18.70 0.92 3.38
CA GLY A 243 -18.85 1.98 4.37
C GLY A 243 -20.29 2.48 4.52
N GLY A 244 -20.45 3.59 5.23
CA GLY A 244 -21.74 4.22 5.48
C GLY A 244 -22.51 4.64 4.24
N ASP A 245 -21.81 4.99 3.16
CA ASP A 245 -22.43 5.31 1.86
C ASP A 245 -23.14 4.07 1.26
N ASP A 246 -22.65 2.85 1.54
CA ASP A 246 -23.29 1.61 1.10
C ASP A 246 -24.52 1.30 1.95
N PHE A 247 -24.48 1.66 3.25
CA PHE A 247 -25.66 1.61 4.11
C PHE A 247 -26.74 2.58 3.62
N ASP A 248 -26.34 3.80 3.22
CA ASP A 248 -27.24 4.80 2.65
C ASP A 248 -27.89 4.29 1.37
N ARG A 249 -27.11 3.64 0.47
CA ARG A 249 -27.64 3.03 -0.75
C ARG A 249 -28.62 1.88 -0.45
N ALA A 250 -28.29 1.00 0.50
CA ALA A 250 -29.16 -0.11 0.87
C ALA A 250 -30.50 0.40 1.40
N LEU A 251 -30.50 1.47 2.21
CA LEU A 251 -31.74 2.09 2.69
C LEU A 251 -32.44 2.88 1.58
N ALA A 252 -31.73 3.57 0.70
CA ALA A 252 -32.30 4.32 -0.42
C ALA A 252 -33.06 3.41 -1.38
N GLU A 253 -32.62 2.19 -1.62
CA GLU A 253 -33.35 1.19 -2.41
C GLU A 253 -34.73 0.88 -1.81
N ILE A 254 -34.85 0.80 -0.49
CA ILE A 254 -36.12 0.62 0.24
C ILE A 254 -37.00 1.86 0.11
N LEU A 255 -36.39 3.06 0.21
CA LEU A 255 -37.10 4.33 0.08
C LEU A 255 -37.63 4.53 -1.34
N LEU A 256 -36.84 4.22 -2.34
CA LEU A 256 -37.26 4.30 -3.75
C LEU A 256 -38.38 3.32 -4.09
N GLY A 257 -38.27 2.06 -3.66
CA GLY A 257 -39.25 1.02 -4.01
C GLY A 257 -39.48 0.97 -5.52
N ASN A 258 -40.72 1.21 -5.96
CA ASN A 258 -41.11 1.20 -7.38
C ASN A 258 -41.06 2.58 -8.06
N GLN A 259 -40.47 3.60 -7.42
CA GLN A 259 -40.38 4.93 -8.03
C GLN A 259 -39.41 4.96 -9.22
N PRO A 260 -39.59 5.92 -10.18
CA PRO A 260 -38.68 6.06 -11.31
C PRO A 260 -37.23 6.31 -10.86
N ARG A 261 -36.27 5.57 -11.40
CA ARG A 261 -34.84 5.65 -11.06
C ARG A 261 -34.12 6.73 -11.91
N THR A 262 -34.56 7.97 -11.79
CA THR A 262 -33.83 9.10 -12.39
C THR A 262 -32.62 9.47 -11.52
N PRO A 263 -31.53 10.03 -12.09
CA PRO A 263 -30.36 10.46 -11.31
C PRO A 263 -30.73 11.38 -10.14
N HIS A 264 -31.67 12.29 -10.35
CA HIS A 264 -32.18 13.19 -9.31
C HIS A 264 -32.88 12.42 -8.19
N LYS A 265 -33.80 11.49 -8.53
CA LYS A 265 -34.53 10.69 -7.53
C LYS A 265 -33.63 9.74 -6.75
N ILE A 266 -32.63 9.15 -7.41
CA ILE A 266 -31.62 8.33 -6.74
C ILE A 266 -30.85 9.19 -5.73
N ARG A 267 -30.44 10.37 -6.11
CA ARG A 267 -29.70 11.27 -5.20
C ARG A 267 -30.57 11.72 -4.01
N GLU A 268 -31.81 12.14 -4.27
CA GLU A 268 -32.77 12.50 -3.24
C GLU A 268 -32.97 11.35 -2.23
N ALA A 269 -33.07 10.12 -2.73
CA ALA A 269 -33.25 8.95 -1.88
C ALA A 269 -31.98 8.64 -1.04
N ILE A 270 -30.79 8.78 -1.61
CA ILE A 270 -29.53 8.59 -0.86
C ILE A 270 -29.37 9.64 0.25
N ASP A 271 -29.66 10.90 -0.04
CA ASP A 271 -29.56 11.97 0.96
C ASP A 271 -30.61 11.79 2.07
N ALA A 272 -31.84 11.38 1.72
CA ALA A 272 -32.89 11.06 2.68
C ALA A 272 -32.55 9.80 3.52
N ALA A 273 -31.95 8.78 2.90
CA ALA A 273 -31.49 7.57 3.56
C ALA A 273 -30.38 7.87 4.57
N LYS A 274 -29.42 8.71 4.18
CA LYS A 274 -28.33 9.15 5.07
C LYS A 274 -28.90 9.83 6.32
N GLN A 275 -29.80 10.80 6.14
CA GLN A 275 -30.42 11.50 7.26
C GLN A 275 -31.20 10.51 8.16
N ALA A 276 -32.00 9.62 7.56
CA ALA A 276 -32.74 8.60 8.30
C ALA A 276 -31.82 7.65 9.07
N LYS A 277 -30.70 7.22 8.48
CA LYS A 277 -29.68 6.38 9.15
C LYS A 277 -29.11 7.12 10.38
N GLU A 278 -28.76 8.40 10.22
CA GLU A 278 -28.21 9.21 11.31
C GLU A 278 -29.25 9.41 12.42
N ASP A 279 -30.52 9.71 12.09
CA ASP A 279 -31.61 9.82 13.07
C ASP A 279 -31.85 8.52 13.84
N LEU A 280 -31.85 7.37 13.13
CA LEU A 280 -32.06 6.03 13.70
C LEU A 280 -30.92 5.57 14.63
N THR A 281 -29.83 6.30 14.74
CA THR A 281 -28.85 6.08 15.82
C THR A 281 -29.35 6.52 17.18
N ARG A 282 -30.35 7.41 17.22
CA ARG A 282 -30.90 8.05 18.44
C ARG A 282 -32.36 7.71 18.70
N VAL A 283 -33.13 7.43 17.65
CA VAL A 283 -34.56 7.11 17.74
C VAL A 283 -34.87 5.78 17.08
N GLU A 284 -35.93 5.10 17.52
CA GLU A 284 -36.33 3.81 16.95
C GLU A 284 -37.03 3.92 15.59
N VAL A 285 -37.60 5.10 15.31
CA VAL A 285 -38.41 5.36 14.12
C VAL A 285 -38.20 6.79 13.63
N THR A 286 -38.04 6.95 12.34
CA THR A 286 -38.01 8.26 11.66
C THR A 286 -38.86 8.24 10.39
N GLU A 287 -39.00 9.37 9.74
CA GLU A 287 -39.71 9.51 8.46
C GLU A 287 -38.75 9.99 7.38
N ALA A 288 -38.73 9.31 6.21
CA ALA A 288 -37.92 9.66 5.07
C ALA A 288 -38.70 9.46 3.77
N MET A 289 -38.73 10.47 2.89
CA MET A 289 -39.49 10.48 1.62
C MET A 289 -40.97 10.10 1.80
N GLY A 290 -41.61 10.56 2.91
CA GLY A 290 -43.00 10.24 3.23
C GLY A 290 -43.22 8.79 3.66
N LYS A 291 -42.17 8.05 3.99
CA LYS A 291 -42.26 6.68 4.52
C LYS A 291 -41.74 6.61 5.94
N ARG A 292 -42.44 5.83 6.77
CA ARG A 292 -41.96 5.48 8.11
C ARG A 292 -40.82 4.45 7.98
N VAL A 293 -39.68 4.74 8.57
CA VAL A 293 -38.50 3.87 8.60
C VAL A 293 -38.15 3.53 10.03
N THR A 294 -37.93 2.26 10.31
CA THR A 294 -37.60 1.77 11.65
C THR A 294 -36.14 1.35 11.72
N GLN A 295 -35.57 1.37 12.92
CA GLN A 295 -34.24 0.86 13.20
C GLN A 295 -34.08 -0.60 12.74
N SER A 296 -35.09 -1.46 12.96
CA SER A 296 -35.08 -2.85 12.50
C SER A 296 -35.04 -3.00 10.98
N GLN A 297 -35.69 -2.11 10.22
CA GLN A 297 -35.62 -2.12 8.76
C GLN A 297 -34.22 -1.72 8.26
N LEU A 298 -33.63 -0.68 8.86
CA LEU A 298 -32.25 -0.29 8.59
C LEU A 298 -31.30 -1.47 8.88
N GLU A 299 -31.37 -2.05 10.07
CA GLU A 299 -30.51 -3.17 10.50
C GLU A 299 -30.61 -4.37 9.56
N SER A 300 -31.84 -4.71 9.13
CA SER A 300 -32.04 -5.80 8.16
C SER A 300 -31.39 -5.52 6.80
N ALA A 301 -31.45 -4.26 6.34
CA ALA A 301 -30.88 -3.84 5.07
C ALA A 301 -29.33 -3.85 5.08
N ILE A 302 -28.72 -3.43 6.20
CA ILE A 302 -27.26 -3.26 6.30
C ILE A 302 -26.53 -4.49 6.88
N ARG A 303 -27.26 -5.45 7.46
CA ARG A 303 -26.66 -6.64 8.07
C ARG A 303 -25.67 -7.39 7.16
N PRO A 304 -25.99 -7.69 5.87
CA PRO A 304 -25.05 -8.35 4.98
C PRO A 304 -23.77 -7.55 4.74
N LEU A 305 -23.86 -6.21 4.81
CA LEU A 305 -22.72 -5.32 4.65
C LEU A 305 -21.83 -5.33 5.91
N ILE A 306 -22.45 -5.31 7.10
CA ILE A 306 -21.71 -5.41 8.37
C ILE A 306 -20.98 -6.76 8.46
N GLU A 307 -21.63 -7.86 8.09
CA GLU A 307 -21.06 -9.22 8.13
C GLU A 307 -19.83 -9.37 7.22
N LYS A 308 -19.71 -8.62 6.11
CA LYS A 308 -18.52 -8.57 5.26
C LYS A 308 -17.27 -8.13 6.01
N THR A 309 -17.38 -7.27 7.02
CA THR A 309 -16.23 -6.81 7.81
C THR A 309 -15.59 -7.93 8.63
N GLY A 310 -16.33 -9.02 8.90
CA GLY A 310 -15.86 -10.14 9.72
C GLY A 310 -14.75 -10.98 9.07
N GLY A 311 -14.73 -11.08 7.74
CA GLY A 311 -13.70 -11.80 7.01
C GLY A 311 -12.30 -11.17 7.20
N PRO A 312 -12.11 -9.92 6.78
CA PRO A 312 -10.89 -9.16 7.00
C PRO A 312 -10.46 -9.11 8.48
N SER A 313 -11.40 -8.89 9.39
CA SER A 313 -11.10 -8.83 10.83
C SER A 313 -10.52 -10.14 11.36
N ARG A 314 -11.10 -11.28 11.02
CA ARG A 314 -10.59 -12.58 11.42
C ARG A 314 -9.22 -12.91 10.80
N ARG A 315 -8.95 -12.46 9.57
CA ARG A 315 -7.63 -12.57 8.96
C ARG A 315 -6.59 -11.74 9.71
N ALA A 316 -6.86 -10.48 9.95
CA ALA A 316 -5.96 -9.60 10.68
C ALA A 316 -5.62 -10.15 12.09
N LEU A 317 -6.61 -10.69 12.80
CA LEU A 317 -6.38 -11.35 14.08
C LEU A 317 -5.45 -12.57 13.96
N ARG A 318 -5.64 -13.41 12.96
CA ARG A 318 -4.76 -14.58 12.73
C ARG A 318 -3.34 -14.15 12.37
N ASP A 319 -3.18 -13.18 11.47
CA ASP A 319 -1.89 -12.66 11.03
C ASP A 319 -1.11 -12.01 12.19
N ALA A 320 -1.83 -11.38 13.12
CA ALA A 320 -1.26 -10.82 14.35
C ALA A 320 -1.00 -11.86 15.46
N GLY A 321 -1.29 -13.13 15.24
CA GLY A 321 -1.16 -14.18 16.26
C GLY A 321 -2.12 -14.03 17.44
N VAL A 322 -3.32 -13.46 17.20
CA VAL A 322 -4.38 -13.25 18.20
C VAL A 322 -5.61 -14.08 17.83
N PRO A 323 -5.65 -15.38 18.14
CA PRO A 323 -6.76 -16.23 17.74
C PRO A 323 -8.06 -15.80 18.43
N GLU A 324 -9.12 -15.60 17.61
CA GLU A 324 -10.50 -15.35 18.07
C GLU A 324 -10.67 -14.20 19.07
N GLY A 325 -9.83 -13.15 18.99
CA GLY A 325 -9.89 -11.98 19.86
C GLY A 325 -9.37 -12.22 21.30
N LYS A 326 -8.96 -13.43 21.63
CA LYS A 326 -8.37 -13.75 22.94
C LYS A 326 -6.98 -13.13 23.07
N GLY A 327 -6.81 -12.21 24.00
CA GLY A 327 -5.54 -11.51 24.23
C GLY A 327 -5.49 -10.10 23.64
N LEU A 328 -6.63 -9.55 23.22
CA LEU A 328 -6.78 -8.10 23.01
C LEU A 328 -7.07 -7.44 24.37
N ASP A 329 -6.49 -6.26 24.56
CA ASP A 329 -6.72 -5.40 25.73
C ASP A 329 -7.81 -4.35 25.47
N GLY A 330 -8.21 -4.17 24.20
CA GLY A 330 -9.29 -3.29 23.81
C GLY A 330 -9.58 -3.29 22.33
N VAL A 331 -10.79 -2.85 21.97
CA VAL A 331 -11.21 -2.58 20.59
C VAL A 331 -11.63 -1.12 20.51
N ILE A 332 -10.98 -0.36 19.63
CA ILE A 332 -11.24 1.06 19.39
C ILE A 332 -12.16 1.17 18.18
N LEU A 333 -13.25 1.92 18.32
CA LEU A 333 -14.15 2.26 17.23
C LEU A 333 -13.79 3.61 16.62
N VAL A 334 -13.63 3.63 15.30
CA VAL A 334 -13.35 4.80 14.48
C VAL A 334 -14.34 4.88 13.33
N GLY A 335 -14.58 6.10 12.84
CA GLY A 335 -15.49 6.37 11.73
C GLY A 335 -16.96 6.46 12.11
N GLY A 336 -17.68 7.41 11.49
CA GLY A 336 -19.07 7.75 11.84
C GLY A 336 -20.05 6.59 11.72
N SER A 337 -19.79 5.60 10.86
CA SER A 337 -20.66 4.42 10.68
C SER A 337 -20.65 3.49 11.88
N THR A 338 -19.65 3.56 12.76
CA THR A 338 -19.61 2.82 14.04
C THR A 338 -20.60 3.34 15.08
N ARG A 339 -21.22 4.50 14.83
CA ARG A 339 -22.34 5.02 15.65
C ARG A 339 -23.62 4.20 15.49
N VAL A 340 -23.75 3.43 14.40
CA VAL A 340 -24.92 2.58 14.15
C VAL A 340 -24.97 1.45 15.17
N PRO A 341 -26.06 1.29 15.95
CA PRO A 341 -26.13 0.30 17.03
C PRO A 341 -25.86 -1.15 16.59
N ALA A 342 -26.29 -1.52 15.37
CA ALA A 342 -26.05 -2.84 14.81
C ALA A 342 -24.56 -3.12 14.60
N VAL A 343 -23.77 -2.12 14.21
CA VAL A 343 -22.30 -2.24 14.05
C VAL A 343 -21.65 -2.50 15.40
N ARG A 344 -21.99 -1.72 16.43
CA ARG A 344 -21.44 -1.90 17.80
C ARG A 344 -21.75 -3.28 18.35
N ARG A 345 -22.98 -3.78 18.15
CA ARG A 345 -23.35 -5.14 18.58
C ARG A 345 -22.53 -6.20 17.86
N TYR A 346 -22.37 -6.06 16.54
CA TYR A 346 -21.58 -6.98 15.74
C TYR A 346 -20.11 -7.00 16.18
N VAL A 347 -19.51 -5.84 16.39
CA VAL A 347 -18.12 -5.72 16.86
C VAL A 347 -17.95 -6.39 18.23
N ARG A 348 -18.87 -6.15 19.17
CA ARG A 348 -18.86 -6.81 20.48
C ARG A 348 -18.94 -8.34 20.35
N GLU A 349 -19.77 -8.85 19.44
CA GLU A 349 -19.88 -10.29 19.18
C GLU A 349 -18.63 -10.84 18.53
N LEU A 350 -18.06 -10.12 17.57
CA LEU A 350 -16.87 -10.55 16.80
C LEU A 350 -15.61 -10.64 17.67
N PHE A 351 -15.41 -9.67 18.57
CA PHE A 351 -14.20 -9.59 19.41
C PHE A 351 -14.42 -10.09 20.85
N GLY A 352 -15.67 -10.38 21.24
CA GLY A 352 -16.00 -10.89 22.58
C GLY A 352 -15.83 -9.89 23.71
N MET A 353 -15.74 -8.58 23.41
CA MET A 353 -15.56 -7.51 24.40
C MET A 353 -16.29 -6.24 23.99
N GLU A 354 -16.59 -5.38 24.98
CA GLU A 354 -17.18 -4.06 24.72
C GLU A 354 -16.15 -3.12 24.11
N PRO A 355 -16.45 -2.49 22.96
CA PRO A 355 -15.51 -1.58 22.32
C PRO A 355 -15.38 -0.26 23.09
N LEU A 356 -14.19 0.35 23.03
CA LEU A 356 -13.89 1.68 23.55
C LEU A 356 -14.52 2.74 22.64
N ALA A 357 -15.27 3.68 23.19
CA ALA A 357 -15.97 4.72 22.45
C ALA A 357 -16.03 6.06 23.23
N ASP A 358 -15.00 6.34 24.04
CA ASP A 358 -14.95 7.52 24.93
C ASP A 358 -14.61 8.80 24.16
N ILE A 359 -13.93 8.69 23.00
CA ILE A 359 -13.62 9.82 22.11
C ILE A 359 -14.61 9.80 20.95
N ASP A 360 -14.93 10.97 20.42
CA ASP A 360 -15.77 11.09 19.23
C ASP A 360 -15.11 10.36 18.05
N PRO A 361 -15.74 9.34 17.47
CA PRO A 361 -15.17 8.52 16.40
C PRO A 361 -14.94 9.30 15.10
N ASP A 362 -15.53 10.49 14.93
CA ASP A 362 -15.29 11.37 13.78
C ASP A 362 -14.07 12.28 13.98
N GLU A 363 -13.66 12.56 15.23
CA GLU A 363 -12.56 13.48 15.53
C GLU A 363 -11.25 12.76 15.89
N VAL A 364 -11.33 11.52 16.37
CA VAL A 364 -10.22 10.78 16.96
C VAL A 364 -8.99 10.71 16.05
N VAL A 365 -9.18 10.55 14.75
CA VAL A 365 -8.11 10.44 13.76
C VAL A 365 -7.38 11.77 13.59
N ALA A 366 -8.11 12.88 13.43
CA ALA A 366 -7.52 14.20 13.31
C ALA A 366 -6.79 14.64 14.59
N LEU A 367 -7.35 14.30 15.77
CA LEU A 367 -6.71 14.58 17.06
C LEU A 367 -5.37 13.85 17.19
N GLY A 368 -5.31 12.57 16.82
CA GLY A 368 -4.07 11.79 16.83
C GLY A 368 -3.04 12.29 15.80
N ALA A 369 -3.49 12.73 14.63
CA ALA A 369 -2.63 13.36 13.64
C ALA A 369 -2.03 14.68 14.16
N ALA A 370 -2.80 15.47 14.93
CA ALA A 370 -2.31 16.69 15.55
C ALA A 370 -1.24 16.39 16.63
N VAL A 371 -1.45 15.35 17.44
CA VAL A 371 -0.41 14.89 18.39
C VAL A 371 0.87 14.52 17.65
N GLN A 372 0.76 13.79 16.54
CA GLN A 372 1.95 13.44 15.74
C GLN A 372 2.61 14.66 15.11
N ALA A 373 1.84 15.63 14.63
CA ALA A 373 2.38 16.87 14.06
C ALA A 373 3.18 17.67 15.12
N ASP A 374 2.65 17.75 16.32
CA ASP A 374 3.31 18.40 17.45
C ASP A 374 4.61 17.67 17.83
N LEU A 375 4.59 16.35 17.95
CA LEU A 375 5.79 15.54 18.23
C LEU A 375 6.90 15.71 17.19
N LEU A 376 6.55 15.87 15.90
CA LEU A 376 7.53 16.04 14.81
C LEU A 376 8.14 17.45 14.78
N THR A 377 7.49 18.44 15.37
CA THR A 377 7.90 19.85 15.31
C THR A 377 8.33 20.44 16.66
N ALA A 378 8.14 19.70 17.77
CA ALA A 378 8.56 20.12 19.09
C ALA A 378 10.10 20.17 19.20
N GLU A 379 10.66 21.24 19.78
CA GLU A 379 12.10 21.40 19.99
C GLU A 379 12.68 20.40 21.02
N SER A 380 11.82 19.85 21.88
CA SER A 380 12.17 18.83 22.87
C SER A 380 11.03 17.83 22.99
N PRO A 381 11.07 16.71 22.29
CA PRO A 381 10.03 15.69 22.39
C PRO A 381 9.97 15.15 23.82
N GLN A 382 8.86 15.41 24.52
CA GLN A 382 8.67 14.95 25.91
C GLN A 382 8.39 13.45 25.99
N HIS A 383 8.11 12.79 24.87
CA HIS A 383 7.87 11.35 24.77
C HIS A 383 8.44 10.81 23.46
N ASP A 384 9.35 9.84 23.56
CA ASP A 384 9.83 9.04 22.44
C ASP A 384 8.74 8.03 22.02
N VAL A 385 7.72 8.50 21.29
CA VAL A 385 6.72 7.61 20.68
C VAL A 385 7.23 7.18 19.31
N LEU A 386 7.59 5.93 19.19
CA LEU A 386 7.96 5.33 17.90
C LEU A 386 6.75 4.64 17.27
N LEU A 387 6.38 5.10 16.08
CA LEU A 387 5.30 4.51 15.29
C LEU A 387 5.90 3.65 14.19
N LEU A 388 5.63 2.35 14.26
CA LEU A 388 6.06 1.37 13.27
C LEU A 388 4.82 0.82 12.55
N ASP A 389 4.75 1.11 11.28
CA ASP A 389 3.69 0.65 10.37
C ASP A 389 4.15 -0.57 9.55
N VAL A 390 3.27 -1.17 8.74
CA VAL A 390 3.59 -2.37 7.96
C VAL A 390 3.14 -2.24 6.50
N THR A 391 3.81 -3.01 5.63
CA THR A 391 3.40 -3.17 4.23
C THR A 391 2.14 -4.04 4.12
N PRO A 392 1.10 -3.62 3.36
CA PRO A 392 -0.14 -4.40 3.24
C PRO A 392 0.00 -5.65 2.37
N LEU A 393 0.92 -5.65 1.40
CA LEU A 393 1.23 -6.75 0.49
C LEU A 393 2.72 -6.91 0.31
N SER A 394 3.14 -8.13 -0.09
CA SER A 394 4.52 -8.42 -0.44
C SER A 394 4.96 -7.66 -1.70
N LEU A 395 6.22 -7.25 -1.69
CA LEU A 395 6.88 -6.57 -2.81
C LEU A 395 8.00 -7.46 -3.34
N GLY A 396 8.05 -7.64 -4.64
CA GLY A 396 8.96 -8.59 -5.26
C GLY A 396 9.42 -8.18 -6.66
N LEU A 397 10.26 -9.03 -7.21
CA LEU A 397 10.89 -8.87 -8.51
C LEU A 397 10.57 -10.08 -9.40
N GLU A 398 10.31 -9.82 -10.69
CA GLU A 398 10.24 -10.89 -11.69
C GLU A 398 11.61 -11.55 -11.87
N THR A 399 11.63 -12.88 -11.82
CA THR A 399 12.81 -13.69 -12.10
C THR A 399 12.58 -14.58 -13.32
N MET A 400 13.63 -15.29 -13.75
CA MET A 400 13.56 -16.18 -14.91
C MET A 400 12.38 -17.16 -14.80
N GLY A 401 11.67 -17.33 -15.93
CA GLY A 401 10.50 -18.20 -16.00
C GLY A 401 9.18 -17.54 -15.62
N GLY A 402 9.17 -16.22 -15.32
CA GLY A 402 7.96 -15.48 -14.92
C GLY A 402 7.54 -15.76 -13.48
N LEU A 403 8.50 -16.09 -12.61
CA LEU A 403 8.32 -16.23 -11.17
C LEU A 403 8.51 -14.89 -10.46
N VAL A 404 7.94 -14.77 -9.26
CA VAL A 404 8.11 -13.62 -8.39
C VAL A 404 8.99 -14.00 -7.20
N GLU A 405 10.09 -13.28 -7.04
CA GLU A 405 10.93 -13.36 -5.84
C GLU A 405 10.56 -12.21 -4.90
N LYS A 406 9.99 -12.54 -3.74
CA LYS A 406 9.51 -11.57 -2.74
C LYS A 406 10.68 -11.09 -1.89
N LEU A 407 11.00 -9.80 -1.94
CA LEU A 407 12.08 -9.17 -1.18
C LEU A 407 11.58 -8.59 0.14
N ILE A 408 10.37 -8.01 0.15
CA ILE A 408 9.72 -7.49 1.35
C ILE A 408 8.39 -8.22 1.48
N LEU A 409 8.21 -8.94 2.57
CA LEU A 409 6.98 -9.68 2.81
C LEU A 409 5.87 -8.77 3.34
N ARG A 410 4.61 -9.12 3.13
CA ARG A 410 3.46 -8.45 3.76
C ARG A 410 3.62 -8.42 5.28
N ASN A 411 3.05 -7.43 5.91
CA ASN A 411 3.17 -7.17 7.35
C ASN A 411 4.62 -6.94 7.83
N THR A 412 5.57 -6.64 6.92
CA THR A 412 6.91 -6.18 7.30
C THR A 412 6.83 -4.74 7.78
N THR A 413 7.40 -4.49 8.94
CA THR A 413 7.46 -3.14 9.56
C THR A 413 8.22 -2.16 8.69
N ILE A 414 7.69 -0.95 8.52
CA ILE A 414 8.32 0.15 7.77
C ILE A 414 8.76 1.28 8.73
N PRO A 415 9.84 2.04 8.38
CA PRO A 415 10.63 1.94 7.14
C PRO A 415 11.48 0.67 7.07
N VAL A 416 11.63 0.11 5.87
CA VAL A 416 12.39 -1.12 5.64
C VAL A 416 13.23 -1.02 4.38
N ARG A 417 14.38 -1.68 4.41
CA ARG A 417 15.27 -1.84 3.26
C ARG A 417 15.66 -3.30 3.10
N ALA A 418 15.43 -3.86 1.92
CA ALA A 418 15.86 -5.21 1.55
C ALA A 418 16.71 -5.16 0.28
N THR A 419 17.79 -5.91 0.25
CA THR A 419 18.69 -5.98 -0.91
C THR A 419 18.94 -7.44 -1.24
N GLN A 420 18.81 -7.78 -2.53
CA GLN A 420 19.13 -9.10 -3.04
C GLN A 420 20.02 -8.99 -4.28
N GLU A 421 20.93 -9.95 -4.44
CA GLU A 421 21.85 -10.01 -5.58
C GLU A 421 21.27 -10.91 -6.66
N PHE A 422 21.35 -10.41 -7.89
CA PHE A 422 20.96 -11.10 -9.11
C PHE A 422 22.15 -11.17 -10.06
N THR A 423 22.11 -12.12 -10.99
CA THR A 423 23.17 -12.33 -11.98
C THR A 423 22.62 -12.31 -13.39
N THR A 424 23.51 -12.13 -14.38
CA THR A 424 23.16 -12.24 -15.79
C THR A 424 22.89 -13.70 -16.18
N PHE A 425 21.91 -13.91 -17.05
CA PHE A 425 21.52 -15.23 -17.57
C PHE A 425 22.29 -15.63 -18.83
N ALA A 426 22.75 -14.66 -19.63
CA ALA A 426 23.43 -14.91 -20.90
C ALA A 426 24.84 -14.33 -20.92
N ASP A 427 25.74 -14.99 -21.68
CA ASP A 427 27.09 -14.46 -21.95
C ASP A 427 26.99 -13.11 -22.69
N GLY A 428 27.75 -12.11 -22.22
CA GLY A 428 27.79 -10.79 -22.85
C GLY A 428 26.54 -9.92 -22.62
N GLN A 429 25.65 -10.30 -21.70
CA GLN A 429 24.47 -9.51 -21.38
C GLN A 429 24.86 -8.15 -20.79
N SER A 430 24.45 -7.06 -21.45
CA SER A 430 24.80 -5.68 -21.10
C SER A 430 23.69 -4.88 -20.45
N GLY A 431 22.50 -5.48 -20.28
CA GLY A 431 21.34 -4.89 -19.61
C GLY A 431 20.53 -5.92 -18.86
N MET A 432 19.75 -5.45 -17.86
CA MET A 432 18.85 -6.27 -17.07
C MET A 432 17.53 -5.51 -16.86
N ASP A 433 16.43 -6.13 -17.26
CA ASP A 433 15.10 -5.60 -17.00
C ASP A 433 14.69 -5.89 -15.55
N ILE A 434 14.29 -4.86 -14.86
CA ILE A 434 13.81 -4.89 -13.48
C ILE A 434 12.31 -4.66 -13.51
N HIS A 435 11.54 -5.71 -13.23
CA HIS A 435 10.10 -5.65 -13.15
C HIS A 435 9.65 -5.80 -11.71
N VAL A 436 9.17 -4.71 -11.13
CA VAL A 436 8.70 -4.62 -9.74
C VAL A 436 7.24 -5.03 -9.65
N LEU A 437 6.96 -5.92 -8.73
CA LEU A 437 5.65 -6.56 -8.56
C LEU A 437 5.16 -6.44 -7.12
N GLN A 438 3.85 -6.44 -6.94
CA GLN A 438 3.17 -6.45 -5.65
C GLN A 438 2.13 -7.56 -5.62
N GLY A 439 2.12 -8.38 -4.56
CA GLY A 439 1.16 -9.45 -4.37
C GLY A 439 1.71 -10.68 -3.68
N GLU A 440 0.86 -11.70 -3.53
CA GLU A 440 1.17 -12.89 -2.75
C GLU A 440 1.34 -14.17 -3.58
N ARG A 441 1.04 -14.11 -4.89
CA ARG A 441 1.13 -15.27 -5.78
C ARG A 441 2.58 -15.49 -6.27
N GLU A 442 2.87 -16.70 -6.75
CA GLU A 442 4.21 -17.07 -7.22
C GLU A 442 4.48 -16.67 -8.68
N LEU A 443 3.43 -16.48 -9.49
CA LEU A 443 3.55 -16.18 -10.91
C LEU A 443 3.30 -14.70 -11.21
N VAL A 444 4.08 -14.14 -12.13
CA VAL A 444 3.98 -12.72 -12.57
C VAL A 444 2.57 -12.31 -13.01
N PRO A 445 1.83 -13.10 -13.83
CA PRO A 445 0.47 -12.71 -14.27
C PRO A 445 -0.54 -12.57 -13.14
N ASP A 446 -0.32 -13.23 -12.01
CA ASP A 446 -1.21 -13.25 -10.85
C ASP A 446 -0.89 -12.16 -9.83
N ASN A 447 0.15 -11.34 -10.10
CA ASN A 447 0.58 -10.23 -9.27
C ASN A 447 0.48 -8.91 -10.03
N ARG A 448 0.46 -7.83 -9.29
CA ARG A 448 0.38 -6.50 -9.85
C ARG A 448 1.75 -5.98 -10.27
N SER A 449 1.84 -5.48 -11.50
CA SER A 449 3.00 -4.72 -11.97
C SER A 449 3.00 -3.30 -11.42
N LEU A 450 4.04 -2.94 -10.67
CA LEU A 450 4.23 -1.59 -10.13
C LEU A 450 5.08 -0.72 -11.04
N ALA A 451 6.18 -1.28 -11.56
CA ALA A 451 7.10 -0.56 -12.44
C ALA A 451 7.96 -1.52 -13.26
N LYS A 452 8.41 -1.03 -14.43
CA LYS A 452 9.45 -1.69 -15.22
C LYS A 452 10.53 -0.68 -15.62
N PHE A 453 11.80 -1.05 -15.46
CA PHE A 453 12.92 -0.26 -15.93
C PHE A 453 14.12 -1.16 -16.27
N THR A 454 15.03 -0.67 -17.10
CA THR A 454 16.20 -1.44 -17.54
C THR A 454 17.46 -0.84 -16.95
N LEU A 455 18.26 -1.63 -16.23
CA LEU A 455 19.62 -1.29 -15.88
C LEU A 455 20.51 -1.60 -17.09
N SER A 456 21.11 -0.59 -17.70
CA SER A 456 22.04 -0.71 -18.84
C SER A 456 23.49 -0.48 -18.39
N GLY A 457 24.46 -0.95 -19.17
CA GLY A 457 25.89 -0.75 -18.88
C GLY A 457 26.49 -1.82 -17.95
N ILE A 458 25.85 -2.99 -17.88
CA ILE A 458 26.42 -4.17 -17.25
C ILE A 458 27.62 -4.63 -18.07
N PRO A 459 28.79 -4.96 -17.47
CA PRO A 459 29.93 -5.47 -18.18
C PRO A 459 29.59 -6.76 -18.93
N PRO A 460 30.05 -6.94 -20.19
CA PRO A 460 29.75 -8.13 -20.99
C PRO A 460 30.59 -9.33 -20.53
N LEU A 461 30.26 -9.84 -19.33
CA LEU A 461 30.90 -11.01 -18.72
C LEU A 461 30.19 -12.31 -19.13
N PRO A 462 30.80 -13.48 -18.89
CA PRO A 462 30.09 -14.75 -18.95
C PRO A 462 28.85 -14.76 -18.02
N ALA A 463 27.83 -15.53 -18.40
CA ALA A 463 26.61 -15.69 -17.63
C ALA A 463 26.90 -16.04 -16.16
N GLY A 464 26.19 -15.42 -15.24
CA GLY A 464 26.33 -15.65 -13.81
C GLY A 464 27.49 -14.91 -13.13
N LEU A 465 28.35 -14.19 -13.84
CA LEU A 465 29.49 -13.47 -13.24
C LEU A 465 29.18 -12.02 -12.88
N ALA A 466 28.40 -11.31 -13.68
CA ALA A 466 27.97 -9.97 -13.32
C ALA A 466 27.01 -10.01 -12.11
N ARG A 467 27.24 -9.12 -11.14
CA ARG A 467 26.47 -9.02 -9.91
C ARG A 467 25.68 -7.72 -9.88
N VAL A 468 24.36 -7.84 -9.82
CA VAL A 468 23.44 -6.71 -9.73
C VAL A 468 22.72 -6.77 -8.40
N ALA A 469 23.03 -5.82 -7.52
CA ALA A 469 22.30 -5.65 -6.26
C ALA A 469 21.03 -4.86 -6.53
N VAL A 470 19.88 -5.46 -6.27
CA VAL A 470 18.57 -4.79 -6.33
C VAL A 470 18.11 -4.50 -4.91
N THR A 471 17.90 -3.23 -4.60
CA THR A 471 17.50 -2.74 -3.30
C THR A 471 16.09 -2.18 -3.38
N PHE A 472 15.20 -2.72 -2.57
CA PHE A 472 13.88 -2.19 -2.29
C PHE A 472 13.95 -1.39 -0.99
N GLN A 473 13.45 -0.17 -1.01
CA GLN A 473 13.37 0.67 0.17
C GLN A 473 11.97 1.27 0.26
N VAL A 474 11.26 0.95 1.35
CA VAL A 474 9.97 1.56 1.70
C VAL A 474 10.25 2.55 2.82
N ASP A 475 9.86 3.80 2.63
CA ASP A 475 10.05 4.86 3.63
C ASP A 475 8.95 4.83 4.72
N ALA A 476 9.03 5.76 5.67
CA ALA A 476 8.05 5.85 6.76
C ALA A 476 6.64 6.29 6.29
N ASP A 477 6.53 6.83 5.09
CA ASP A 477 5.25 7.17 4.46
C ASP A 477 4.68 5.99 3.65
N GLY A 478 5.42 4.86 3.55
CA GLY A 478 5.04 3.68 2.77
C GLY A 478 5.37 3.78 1.28
N ILE A 479 6.20 4.73 0.86
CA ILE A 479 6.57 4.95 -0.54
C ILE A 479 7.76 4.07 -0.91
N LEU A 480 7.61 3.28 -1.99
CA LEU A 480 8.63 2.37 -2.49
C LEU A 480 9.61 3.04 -3.45
N SER A 481 10.88 2.87 -3.20
CA SER A 481 11.98 3.16 -4.13
C SER A 481 12.72 1.86 -4.45
N VAL A 482 13.06 1.66 -5.71
CA VAL A 482 13.83 0.50 -6.17
C VAL A 482 15.10 0.97 -6.87
N THR A 483 16.25 0.48 -6.39
CA THR A 483 17.56 0.78 -6.94
C THR A 483 18.20 -0.52 -7.42
N ALA A 484 18.58 -0.57 -8.69
CA ALA A 484 19.43 -1.63 -9.24
C ALA A 484 20.86 -1.08 -9.43
N ARG A 485 21.87 -1.79 -8.93
CA ARG A 485 23.28 -1.38 -9.03
C ARG A 485 24.15 -2.56 -9.42
N GLU A 486 24.91 -2.40 -10.50
CA GLU A 486 25.98 -3.35 -10.87
C GLU A 486 27.21 -3.11 -9.96
N GLN A 487 27.75 -4.18 -9.36
CA GLN A 487 28.72 -4.06 -8.26
C GLN A 487 30.14 -3.72 -8.74
N LEU A 488 30.54 -4.18 -9.94
CA LEU A 488 31.88 -3.98 -10.45
C LEU A 488 32.09 -2.56 -11.00
N THR A 489 31.16 -2.09 -11.82
CA THR A 489 31.21 -0.76 -12.47
C THR A 489 30.60 0.34 -11.62
N GLY A 490 29.73 -0.02 -10.68
CA GLY A 490 28.95 0.92 -9.87
C GLY A 490 27.82 1.60 -10.64
N VAL A 491 27.57 1.24 -11.90
CA VAL A 491 26.41 1.75 -12.65
C VAL A 491 25.14 1.41 -11.91
N SER A 492 24.29 2.40 -11.72
CA SER A 492 23.04 2.24 -10.96
C SER A 492 21.90 3.01 -11.59
N GLN A 493 20.69 2.49 -11.42
CA GLN A 493 19.45 3.17 -11.76
C GLN A 493 18.47 3.04 -10.60
N THR A 494 17.84 4.15 -10.24
CA THR A 494 16.84 4.22 -9.19
C THR A 494 15.54 4.71 -9.76
N ILE A 495 14.44 4.07 -9.38
CA ILE A 495 13.09 4.54 -9.65
C ILE A 495 12.33 4.68 -8.32
N THR A 496 11.66 5.80 -8.13
CA THR A 496 10.59 5.88 -7.13
C THR A 496 9.33 5.39 -7.81
N VAL A 497 8.74 4.36 -7.26
CA VAL A 497 7.55 3.75 -7.85
C VAL A 497 6.42 4.77 -7.79
N LYS A 498 5.91 5.13 -8.96
CA LYS A 498 4.68 5.91 -9.12
C LYS A 498 3.68 5.03 -9.84
N PRO A 499 2.97 4.15 -9.14
CA PRO A 499 2.00 3.29 -9.81
C PRO A 499 0.96 4.15 -10.50
N SER A 500 0.65 3.81 -11.72
CA SER A 500 -0.34 4.54 -12.53
C SER A 500 -1.74 4.46 -11.94
N HIS A 501 -2.01 3.44 -11.11
CA HIS A 501 -3.31 3.17 -10.49
C HIS A 501 -3.11 2.45 -9.16
N GLY A 502 -3.96 2.71 -8.16
CA GLY A 502 -4.04 1.97 -6.91
C GLY A 502 -4.77 0.63 -7.06
N LEU A 503 -4.47 -0.35 -6.19
CA LEU A 503 -5.30 -1.53 -6.01
C LEU A 503 -6.57 -1.16 -5.24
N THR A 504 -7.67 -1.81 -5.57
CA THR A 504 -8.83 -1.82 -4.68
C THR A 504 -8.61 -2.82 -3.56
N ASP A 505 -9.25 -2.64 -2.40
CA ASP A 505 -9.12 -3.61 -1.31
C ASP A 505 -9.76 -4.95 -1.68
N GLU A 506 -10.80 -4.93 -2.54
CA GLU A 506 -11.36 -6.15 -3.11
C GLU A 506 -10.33 -6.88 -3.98
N GLU A 507 -9.47 -6.14 -4.68
CA GLU A 507 -8.34 -6.73 -5.42
C GLU A 507 -7.29 -7.25 -4.44
N ILE A 508 -6.95 -6.50 -3.39
CA ILE A 508 -6.04 -6.93 -2.32
C ILE A 508 -6.62 -8.17 -1.62
N GLU A 509 -7.89 -8.13 -1.20
CA GLU A 509 -8.56 -9.27 -0.57
C GLU A 509 -8.61 -10.48 -1.51
N ARG A 510 -8.94 -10.26 -2.78
CA ARG A 510 -8.94 -11.31 -3.80
C ARG A 510 -7.55 -11.89 -4.00
N MET A 511 -6.50 -11.06 -4.04
CA MET A 511 -5.11 -11.51 -4.13
C MET A 511 -4.70 -12.34 -2.92
N LEU A 512 -5.11 -11.94 -1.71
CA LEU A 512 -4.86 -12.68 -0.47
C LEU A 512 -5.64 -14.00 -0.43
N LEU A 513 -6.92 -14.00 -0.80
CA LEU A 513 -7.72 -15.21 -0.89
C LEU A 513 -7.19 -16.16 -1.95
N ALA A 514 -6.90 -15.64 -3.16
CA ALA A 514 -6.33 -16.43 -4.25
C ALA A 514 -4.98 -17.07 -3.86
N SER A 515 -4.14 -16.37 -3.07
CA SER A 515 -2.89 -16.95 -2.59
C SER A 515 -3.08 -18.13 -1.63
N ILE A 516 -4.20 -18.15 -0.90
CA ILE A 516 -4.55 -19.27 0.00
C ILE A 516 -5.20 -20.42 -0.79
N GLU A 517 -6.15 -20.08 -1.67
CA GLU A 517 -6.88 -21.07 -2.48
C GLU A 517 -5.97 -21.82 -3.45
N HIS A 518 -4.98 -21.13 -4.03
CA HIS A 518 -4.04 -21.71 -5.02
C HIS A 518 -2.66 -22.02 -4.45
N ALA A 519 -2.48 -22.01 -3.12
CA ALA A 519 -1.17 -22.21 -2.49
C ALA A 519 -0.45 -23.48 -2.94
N GLU A 520 -1.17 -24.61 -3.06
CA GLU A 520 -0.61 -25.88 -3.50
C GLU A 520 -0.26 -25.85 -5.00
N GLU A 521 -1.13 -25.28 -5.83
CA GLU A 521 -0.90 -25.12 -7.27
C GLU A 521 0.31 -24.21 -7.53
N ASP A 522 0.44 -23.12 -6.78
CA ASP A 522 1.56 -22.18 -6.87
C ASP A 522 2.90 -22.84 -6.53
N VAL A 523 2.93 -23.66 -5.46
CA VAL A 523 4.12 -24.43 -5.10
C VAL A 523 4.53 -25.39 -6.22
N GLN A 524 3.57 -26.11 -6.82
CA GLN A 524 3.84 -27.02 -7.93
C GLN A 524 4.30 -26.27 -9.18
N ALA A 525 3.66 -25.16 -9.50
CA ALA A 525 4.03 -24.30 -10.62
C ALA A 525 5.45 -23.73 -10.45
N ARG A 526 5.80 -23.26 -9.25
CA ARG A 526 7.15 -22.76 -8.93
C ARG A 526 8.19 -23.88 -9.11
N LEU A 527 7.98 -25.05 -8.51
CA LEU A 527 8.89 -26.19 -8.63
C LEU A 527 9.11 -26.62 -10.08
N LEU A 528 8.03 -26.63 -10.87
CA LEU A 528 8.11 -26.97 -12.29
C LEU A 528 8.95 -25.95 -13.08
N ILE A 529 8.73 -24.67 -12.84
CA ILE A 529 9.43 -23.59 -13.50
C ILE A 529 10.91 -23.56 -13.08
N ASP A 530 11.21 -23.65 -11.78
CA ASP A 530 12.59 -23.69 -11.27
C ASP A 530 13.37 -24.84 -11.89
N ASN A 531 12.81 -26.05 -11.92
CA ASN A 531 13.44 -27.22 -12.53
C ASN A 531 13.62 -27.06 -14.05
N ARG A 532 12.69 -26.40 -14.75
CA ARG A 532 12.83 -26.10 -16.18
C ARG A 532 13.96 -25.09 -16.46
N VAL A 533 14.04 -24.02 -15.66
CA VAL A 533 15.12 -23.02 -15.77
C VAL A 533 16.47 -23.66 -15.52
N GLU A 534 16.57 -24.49 -14.47
CA GLU A 534 17.80 -25.22 -14.16
C GLU A 534 18.16 -26.22 -15.26
N ALA A 535 17.20 -26.99 -15.79
CA ALA A 535 17.41 -27.89 -16.92
C ALA A 535 17.95 -27.15 -18.15
N GLN A 536 17.36 -25.99 -18.49
CA GLN A 536 17.83 -25.17 -19.62
C GLN A 536 19.26 -24.67 -19.42
N ARG A 537 19.61 -24.26 -18.19
CA ARG A 537 20.96 -23.82 -17.83
C ARG A 537 21.96 -24.94 -18.01
N ILE A 538 21.66 -26.13 -17.50
CA ILE A 538 22.54 -27.33 -17.58
C ILE A 538 22.67 -27.78 -19.02
N LEU A 539 21.57 -27.91 -19.76
CA LEU A 539 21.60 -28.31 -21.19
C LEU A 539 22.51 -27.37 -21.98
N LYS A 540 22.34 -26.05 -21.84
CA LYS A 540 23.16 -25.06 -22.54
C LYS A 540 24.65 -25.17 -22.16
N ALA A 541 24.96 -25.39 -20.89
CA ALA A 541 26.32 -25.54 -20.41
C ALA A 541 26.98 -26.81 -20.96
N VAL A 542 26.29 -27.95 -20.88
CA VAL A 542 26.82 -29.24 -21.37
C VAL A 542 27.02 -29.23 -22.88
N GLU A 543 26.06 -28.73 -23.66
CA GLU A 543 26.16 -28.58 -25.11
C GLU A 543 27.38 -27.72 -25.53
N LYS A 544 27.54 -26.55 -24.87
CA LYS A 544 28.70 -25.68 -25.08
C LYS A 544 30.03 -26.40 -24.80
N GLN A 545 30.06 -27.24 -23.75
CA GLN A 545 31.27 -27.99 -23.42
C GLN A 545 31.51 -29.14 -24.39
N ILE A 546 30.50 -29.83 -24.87
CA ILE A 546 30.62 -30.87 -25.92
C ILE A 546 31.19 -30.25 -27.21
N ASP A 547 30.68 -29.10 -27.62
CA ASP A 547 31.13 -28.39 -28.81
C ASP A 547 32.59 -27.92 -28.70
N SER A 548 33.01 -27.44 -27.52
CA SER A 548 34.33 -26.83 -27.31
C SER A 548 35.42 -27.84 -26.93
N ASN A 549 35.07 -28.98 -26.31
CA ASN A 549 35.97 -29.96 -25.72
C ASN A 549 35.59 -31.42 -26.06
N GLY A 550 34.78 -31.63 -27.09
CA GLY A 550 34.29 -32.96 -27.47
C GLY A 550 35.39 -33.96 -27.85
N ASP A 551 36.62 -33.51 -28.09
CA ASP A 551 37.79 -34.34 -28.27
C ASP A 551 38.26 -35.06 -26.99
N LEU A 552 37.78 -34.65 -25.82
CA LEU A 552 38.01 -35.31 -24.53
C LEU A 552 37.03 -36.47 -24.26
N LEU A 553 36.02 -36.65 -25.10
CA LEU A 553 35.00 -37.70 -24.95
C LEU A 553 35.36 -38.93 -25.81
N SER A 554 35.18 -40.12 -25.22
CA SER A 554 35.09 -41.35 -26.02
C SER A 554 33.76 -41.41 -26.78
N GLY A 555 33.70 -42.28 -27.81
CA GLY A 555 32.44 -42.43 -28.57
C GLY A 555 31.26 -42.94 -27.72
N GLU A 556 31.52 -43.82 -26.74
CA GLU A 556 30.52 -44.33 -25.83
C GLU A 556 30.04 -43.28 -24.83
N GLU A 557 30.94 -42.58 -24.16
CA GLU A 557 30.63 -41.47 -23.23
C GLU A 557 29.82 -40.37 -23.93
N ARG A 558 30.22 -40.00 -25.16
CA ARG A 558 29.52 -39.01 -25.96
C ARG A 558 28.07 -39.42 -26.22
N ALA A 559 27.85 -40.68 -26.63
CA ALA A 559 26.53 -41.21 -26.91
C ALA A 559 25.66 -41.27 -25.64
N GLU A 560 26.24 -41.61 -24.47
CA GLU A 560 25.55 -41.63 -23.21
C GLU A 560 25.14 -40.22 -22.74
N ILE A 561 26.03 -39.22 -22.83
CA ILE A 561 25.72 -37.83 -22.48
C ILE A 561 24.68 -37.25 -23.45
N GLU A 562 24.80 -37.47 -24.76
CA GLU A 562 23.84 -37.01 -25.76
C GLU A 562 22.44 -37.63 -25.54
N SER A 563 22.39 -38.90 -25.14
CA SER A 563 21.11 -39.56 -24.72
C SER A 563 20.52 -38.89 -23.50
N ALA A 564 21.31 -38.62 -22.45
CA ALA A 564 20.83 -37.95 -21.24
C ALA A 564 20.40 -36.51 -21.52
N VAL A 565 21.07 -35.79 -22.40
CA VAL A 565 20.65 -34.45 -22.88
C VAL A 565 19.32 -34.50 -23.60
N ALA A 566 19.08 -35.49 -24.47
CA ALA A 566 17.82 -35.66 -25.18
C ALA A 566 16.66 -35.99 -24.20
N ASP A 567 16.91 -36.88 -23.23
CA ASP A 567 15.93 -37.26 -22.21
C ASP A 567 15.56 -36.06 -21.32
N LEU A 568 16.56 -35.28 -20.86
CA LEU A 568 16.32 -34.07 -20.07
C LEU A 568 15.56 -33.01 -20.87
N ARG A 569 15.89 -32.84 -22.17
CA ARG A 569 15.17 -31.90 -23.04
C ARG A 569 13.70 -32.29 -23.23
N ALA A 570 13.44 -33.59 -23.39
CA ALA A 570 12.08 -34.10 -23.49
C ALA A 570 11.31 -33.91 -22.16
N ALA A 571 11.93 -34.25 -21.03
CA ALA A 571 11.33 -34.06 -19.71
C ALA A 571 11.04 -32.58 -19.40
N ALA A 572 11.92 -31.65 -19.76
CA ALA A 572 11.75 -30.22 -19.57
C ALA A 572 10.54 -29.64 -20.34
N GLY A 573 10.10 -30.29 -21.42
CA GLY A 573 8.86 -30.00 -22.12
C GLY A 573 7.57 -30.51 -21.44
N GLY A 574 7.72 -31.44 -20.47
CA GLY A 574 6.62 -32.06 -19.73
C GLY A 574 6.16 -31.21 -18.54
N SER A 575 5.16 -31.71 -17.81
CA SER A 575 4.57 -31.06 -16.62
C SER A 575 4.98 -31.68 -15.29
N ASP A 576 5.85 -32.70 -15.30
CA ASP A 576 6.30 -33.40 -14.10
C ASP A 576 7.68 -32.88 -13.66
N HIS A 577 7.69 -32.09 -12.60
CA HIS A 577 8.92 -31.51 -12.05
C HIS A 577 9.86 -32.56 -11.43
N HIS A 578 9.33 -33.71 -10.93
CA HIS A 578 10.13 -34.80 -10.40
C HIS A 578 10.89 -35.51 -11.53
N ALA A 579 10.24 -35.73 -12.67
CA ALA A 579 10.90 -36.30 -13.86
C ALA A 579 12.04 -35.40 -14.33
N ILE A 580 11.82 -34.08 -14.40
CA ILE A 580 12.88 -33.12 -14.79
C ILE A 580 14.06 -33.23 -13.84
N LYS A 581 13.83 -33.20 -12.53
CA LYS A 581 14.86 -33.31 -11.50
C LYS A 581 15.66 -34.61 -11.61
N SER A 582 14.98 -35.74 -11.80
CA SER A 582 15.63 -37.05 -11.98
C SER A 582 16.54 -37.07 -13.23
N HIS A 583 16.09 -36.45 -14.33
CA HIS A 583 16.93 -36.37 -15.54
C HIS A 583 18.09 -35.38 -15.38
N ILE A 584 17.96 -34.30 -14.59
CA ILE A 584 19.08 -33.42 -14.22
C ILE A 584 20.14 -34.25 -13.46
N GLU A 585 19.75 -34.98 -12.42
CA GLU A 585 20.66 -35.81 -11.61
C GLU A 585 21.34 -36.89 -12.46
N ARG A 586 20.63 -37.48 -13.42
CA ARG A 586 21.21 -38.44 -14.36
C ARG A 586 22.26 -37.80 -15.26
N LEU A 587 21.95 -36.65 -15.86
CA LEU A 587 22.89 -35.95 -16.74
C LEU A 587 24.14 -35.50 -15.97
N ASP A 588 23.97 -35.00 -14.75
CA ASP A 588 25.10 -34.62 -13.90
C ASP A 588 26.03 -35.80 -13.63
N LYS A 589 25.44 -36.98 -13.29
CA LYS A 589 26.20 -38.20 -13.06
C LYS A 589 26.98 -38.68 -14.29
N VAL A 590 26.36 -38.71 -15.47
CA VAL A 590 27.03 -39.22 -16.68
C VAL A 590 28.01 -38.25 -17.25
N SER A 591 27.92 -36.96 -16.97
CA SER A 591 28.83 -35.93 -17.43
C SER A 591 29.96 -35.59 -16.43
N ALA A 592 29.96 -36.13 -15.23
CA ALA A 592 30.88 -35.79 -14.13
C ALA A 592 32.36 -35.98 -14.54
N ASP A 593 32.72 -37.14 -15.12
CA ASP A 593 34.10 -37.43 -15.54
C ASP A 593 34.53 -36.53 -16.71
N PHE A 594 33.62 -36.20 -17.62
CA PHE A 594 33.88 -35.24 -18.69
C PHE A 594 34.11 -33.83 -18.14
N ALA A 595 33.28 -33.39 -17.22
CA ALA A 595 33.43 -32.08 -16.55
C ALA A 595 34.77 -31.95 -15.83
N LYS A 596 35.23 -33.02 -15.16
CA LYS A 596 36.55 -33.07 -14.53
C LYS A 596 37.66 -32.89 -15.54
N ARG A 597 37.67 -33.65 -16.66
CA ARG A 597 38.66 -33.51 -17.73
C ARG A 597 38.67 -32.13 -18.40
N VAL A 598 37.48 -31.51 -18.55
CA VAL A 598 37.37 -30.15 -19.06
C VAL A 598 37.99 -29.13 -18.09
N MET A 599 37.76 -29.32 -16.78
CA MET A 599 38.34 -28.46 -15.74
C MET A 599 39.88 -28.63 -15.71
N ASP A 600 40.39 -29.86 -15.72
CA ASP A 600 41.84 -30.14 -15.77
C ASP A 600 42.50 -29.47 -16.99
N ARG A 601 41.90 -29.60 -18.19
CA ARG A 601 42.34 -28.90 -19.41
C ARG A 601 42.33 -27.38 -19.25
N GLY A 602 41.32 -26.83 -18.58
CA GLY A 602 41.22 -25.41 -18.29
C GLY A 602 42.34 -24.94 -17.37
N ILE A 603 42.64 -25.70 -16.34
CA ILE A 603 43.74 -25.45 -15.40
C ILE A 603 45.09 -25.53 -16.14
N GLU A 604 45.33 -26.61 -16.92
CA GLU A 604 46.55 -26.73 -17.70
C GLU A 604 46.77 -25.55 -18.66
N ARG A 605 45.72 -25.09 -19.34
CA ARG A 605 45.82 -23.92 -20.25
C ARG A 605 46.09 -22.62 -19.48
N ALA A 606 45.51 -22.44 -18.31
CA ALA A 606 45.71 -21.24 -17.47
C ALA A 606 47.15 -21.20 -16.88
N LEU A 607 47.72 -22.38 -16.58
CA LEU A 607 49.06 -22.49 -15.97
C LEU A 607 50.19 -22.56 -17.02
N LYS A 608 49.86 -22.86 -18.27
CA LYS A 608 50.85 -23.02 -19.34
C LYS A 608 51.57 -21.69 -19.63
N GLY A 609 52.90 -21.70 -19.41
CA GLY A 609 53.75 -20.52 -19.61
C GLY A 609 54.13 -19.76 -18.34
N HIS A 610 53.65 -20.18 -17.19
CA HIS A 610 54.02 -19.61 -15.89
C HIS A 610 55.01 -20.51 -15.12
N SER A 611 55.95 -19.90 -14.42
CA SER A 611 56.89 -20.62 -13.54
C SER A 611 56.33 -20.74 -12.11
N ILE A 612 56.70 -21.80 -11.39
CA ILE A 612 56.25 -22.02 -10.00
C ILE A 612 56.56 -20.81 -9.09
N GLY A 613 57.65 -20.09 -9.34
CA GLY A 613 58.04 -18.92 -8.57
C GLY A 613 57.18 -17.66 -8.77
N GLU A 614 56.38 -17.60 -9.86
CA GLU A 614 55.41 -16.52 -10.11
C GLU A 614 54.12 -16.70 -9.31
N PHE A 615 53.81 -17.95 -8.93
CA PHE A 615 52.67 -18.29 -8.12
C PHE A 615 52.80 -17.80 -6.65
N ASP A 616 54.03 -17.86 -6.13
CA ASP A 616 54.30 -17.42 -4.74
C ASP A 616 54.37 -15.88 -4.59
N LYS A 617 54.56 -15.14 -5.71
CA LYS A 617 54.70 -13.67 -5.66
C LYS A 617 53.39 -12.90 -5.93
N GLY A 618 52.28 -13.56 -6.22
CA GLY A 618 51.00 -12.91 -6.48
C GLY A 618 50.93 -12.12 -7.80
N GLU A 619 51.87 -12.32 -8.71
CA GLU A 619 51.98 -11.59 -9.99
C GLU A 619 51.14 -12.22 -11.15
N LEU A 620 50.25 -13.15 -10.82
CA LEU A 620 49.42 -13.88 -11.78
C LEU A 620 48.13 -13.15 -12.16
N SER A 621 47.70 -13.40 -13.39
CA SER A 621 46.37 -12.99 -13.80
C SER A 621 45.29 -13.57 -12.88
N PRO A 622 44.14 -12.89 -12.69
CA PRO A 622 43.05 -13.38 -11.79
C PRO A 622 42.58 -14.81 -12.13
N HIS A 623 42.68 -15.23 -13.40
CA HIS A 623 42.32 -16.59 -13.84
C HIS A 623 43.33 -17.64 -13.37
N ALA A 624 44.62 -17.35 -13.47
CA ALA A 624 45.69 -18.25 -13.02
C ALA A 624 45.73 -18.36 -11.47
N GLN A 625 45.44 -17.27 -10.75
CA GLN A 625 45.32 -17.29 -9.29
C GLN A 625 44.15 -18.19 -8.81
N LYS A 626 42.99 -18.13 -9.49
CA LYS A 626 41.84 -18.96 -9.17
C LYS A 626 42.07 -20.44 -9.46
N ALA A 627 42.79 -20.75 -10.55
CA ALA A 627 43.20 -22.11 -10.89
C ALA A 627 44.20 -22.68 -9.88
N TYR A 628 45.16 -21.88 -9.39
CA TYR A 628 46.13 -22.30 -8.38
C TYR A 628 45.51 -22.51 -6.99
N SER A 629 44.58 -21.67 -6.59
CA SER A 629 43.86 -21.89 -5.31
C SER A 629 43.02 -23.17 -5.34
N ALA A 630 42.40 -23.52 -6.47
CA ALA A 630 41.61 -24.76 -6.58
C ALA A 630 42.50 -26.04 -6.44
N LEU A 631 43.76 -25.99 -6.87
CA LEU A 631 44.72 -27.10 -6.71
C LEU A 631 45.30 -27.24 -5.29
N ARG A 632 45.14 -26.22 -4.45
CA ARG A 632 45.69 -26.21 -3.10
C ARG A 632 44.69 -26.66 -2.03
N ASP A 633 43.41 -26.68 -2.39
CA ASP A 633 42.28 -27.11 -1.54
C ASP A 633 41.88 -28.61 -1.74
N GLU A 634 42.55 -29.33 -2.71
CA GLU A 634 42.56 -30.80 -2.83
C GLU A 634 43.78 -31.39 -2.08
#